data_b6e501ea156fab95e9dff1cad95e1d6e
#
_entry.id   b6e501ea156fab95e9dff1cad95e1d6e
#
_cell.length_a   1.000
_cell.length_b   1.000
_cell.length_c   1.000
_cell.angle_alpha   90.00
_cell.angle_beta   90.00
_cell.angle_gamma   90.00
#
_symmetry.space_group_name_H-M   'P 1'
#
loop_
_entity.id
_entity.type
_entity.pdbx_description
1 polymer ?
#
loop_
_entity_poly.entity_id
_entity_poly.type
_entity_poly.pdbx_seq_one_letter_code
_entity_poly.pdbx_strand_id
1 'polypeptide(L)'
;MKYDFTWMIGGPQGSGVETGANIFSQVFSKMGYQIFGKREYYSNIKGEHSYFAVRISDQKIHSSITGTNMLVAFDAETIFRHADDVLENGIIIYDSSLENMRISDVITFEVDFKKRLESLLQSKNKPTTVAGMLELASENGVTTHSVTFRTLLSELSDKLDNPRIKNMTRMFNVLGVSLSLGLLKIPTEKLIESINSIFSKKKSIAEMNSSAAIFAYNFATAKFENKDLTFEIKPITEETMLVQGHYGTSLGKIIAGCRFQSYYPITPATDESDFLERNEILEINEDRPGSTLVVQTEDEISAIGMAIGSSLTGTRSATCTSGPGFSLMAESLSWAGINEIPLVITLYQRSGPSTGLPTRHGQDDMLFAINAGHGEFPRIVYASGNVSDSFYDTTRVFNYADEYQVPVIHLLDKFIASSVTTCKRFDETKVTIARGKLLNEIKSDDYHRFEHTPDGISPRSKLGLENGIFWNTGDESDTLGHISEDPVVRIEMMDKRQSRLDYILENIPDDEQIIKHSDGDVCVISWGSAQGPIIDAIKMLENDGIKIGFVEIKLLNPFPKDLLEKALSNTKTIIDIEANYTGQLGALIRQNLQIDPDYYVVKFTGRPMTCNELYDSLKKIVNGNAEKREVLTYGA
;
A
#
# COMPACT_ATOMS: atom_id res chain seq x y z
N MET A 1 -21.57 -14.32 4.92
CA MET A 1 -20.52 -14.12 5.93
C MET A 1 -21.17 -14.15 7.32
N LYS A 2 -20.67 -14.98 8.23
CA LYS A 2 -21.20 -15.00 9.62
C LYS A 2 -20.61 -13.83 10.42
N TYR A 3 -19.38 -13.43 10.08
CA TYR A 3 -18.67 -12.33 10.74
C TYR A 3 -18.00 -11.44 9.67
N ASP A 4 -18.42 -10.19 9.59
CA ASP A 4 -17.77 -9.09 8.87
C ASP A 4 -17.93 -7.85 9.75
N PHE A 5 -16.84 -7.42 10.36
CA PHE A 5 -16.87 -6.44 11.45
C PHE A 5 -15.73 -5.44 11.27
N THR A 6 -16.05 -4.16 11.29
CA THR A 6 -15.07 -3.08 11.24
C THR A 6 -14.98 -2.38 12.59
N TRP A 7 -13.79 -2.38 13.16
CA TRP A 7 -13.41 -1.59 14.32
C TRP A 7 -12.53 -0.42 13.88
N MET A 8 -12.78 0.75 14.45
CA MET A 8 -12.00 1.96 14.15
C MET A 8 -11.52 2.62 15.44
N ILE A 9 -10.29 3.09 15.42
CA ILE A 9 -9.70 3.92 16.48
C ILE A 9 -9.20 5.21 15.87
N GLY A 10 -9.51 6.35 16.49
CA GLY A 10 -9.09 7.66 16.02
C GLY A 10 -8.66 8.59 17.16
N GLY A 11 -7.81 9.54 16.82
CA GLY A 11 -7.29 10.53 17.75
C GLY A 11 -6.12 11.34 17.17
N PRO A 12 -5.54 12.24 17.97
CA PRO A 12 -4.43 13.07 17.51
C PRO A 12 -3.22 12.23 17.17
N GLN A 13 -2.49 12.60 16.13
CA GLN A 13 -1.25 11.93 15.74
C GLN A 13 -0.25 11.90 16.91
N GLY A 14 0.27 10.72 17.22
CA GLY A 14 1.11 10.45 18.38
C GLY A 14 0.36 9.94 19.61
N SER A 15 -0.97 9.84 19.60
CA SER A 15 -1.77 9.24 20.68
C SER A 15 -1.68 7.70 20.74
N GLY A 16 -1.01 7.07 19.78
CA GLY A 16 -0.81 5.63 19.72
C GLY A 16 -1.93 4.87 18.99
N VAL A 17 -2.67 5.52 18.10
CA VAL A 17 -3.70 4.93 17.24
C VAL A 17 -3.19 3.68 16.53
N GLU A 18 -2.00 3.77 15.92
CA GLU A 18 -1.37 2.63 15.23
C GLU A 18 -1.05 1.46 16.17
N THR A 19 -0.50 1.75 17.35
CA THR A 19 -0.22 0.69 18.35
C THR A 19 -1.51 -0.02 18.77
N GLY A 20 -2.58 0.75 19.01
CA GLY A 20 -3.90 0.21 19.34
C GLY A 20 -4.42 -0.71 18.23
N ALA A 21 -4.38 -0.24 16.98
CA ALA A 21 -4.83 -1.02 15.83
C ALA A 21 -4.00 -2.30 15.64
N ASN A 22 -2.70 -2.24 15.86
CA ASN A 22 -1.83 -3.41 15.78
C ASN A 22 -2.14 -4.45 16.86
N ILE A 23 -2.43 -4.01 18.12
CA ILE A 23 -2.87 -4.93 19.18
C ILE A 23 -4.18 -5.60 18.77
N PHE A 24 -5.17 -4.82 18.35
CA PHE A 24 -6.49 -5.33 17.94
C PHE A 24 -6.37 -6.32 16.77
N SER A 25 -5.62 -5.96 15.74
CA SER A 25 -5.37 -6.81 14.57
C SER A 25 -4.68 -8.12 14.93
N GLN A 26 -3.66 -8.08 15.81
CA GLN A 26 -2.96 -9.30 16.25
C GLN A 26 -3.87 -10.21 17.08
N VAL A 27 -4.73 -9.66 17.94
CA VAL A 27 -5.68 -10.45 18.72
C VAL A 27 -6.56 -11.28 17.80
N PHE A 28 -7.20 -10.65 16.81
CA PHE A 28 -8.09 -11.35 15.90
C PHE A 28 -7.37 -12.26 14.91
N SER A 29 -6.19 -11.89 14.45
CA SER A 29 -5.35 -12.77 13.63
C SER A 29 -4.98 -14.06 14.39
N LYS A 30 -4.62 -13.96 15.68
CA LYS A 30 -4.35 -15.12 16.56
C LYS A 30 -5.61 -15.92 16.93
N MET A 31 -6.78 -15.36 16.70
CA MET A 31 -8.06 -16.06 16.81
C MET A 31 -8.49 -16.73 15.50
N GLY A 32 -7.69 -16.62 14.43
CA GLY A 32 -7.93 -17.24 13.12
C GLY A 32 -8.83 -16.44 12.19
N TYR A 33 -8.99 -15.13 12.42
CA TYR A 33 -9.74 -14.24 11.52
C TYR A 33 -8.82 -13.61 10.48
N GLN A 34 -9.42 -13.32 9.32
CA GLN A 34 -8.80 -12.51 8.27
C GLN A 34 -8.90 -11.04 8.64
N ILE A 35 -7.82 -10.31 8.41
CA ILE A 35 -7.68 -8.89 8.77
C ILE A 35 -7.40 -8.08 7.52
N PHE A 36 -8.06 -6.93 7.42
CA PHE A 36 -7.70 -5.87 6.51
C PHE A 36 -7.72 -4.53 7.25
N GLY A 37 -6.56 -3.91 7.39
CA GLY A 37 -6.37 -2.66 8.11
C GLY A 37 -6.07 -1.49 7.16
N LYS A 38 -6.81 -0.38 7.34
CA LYS A 38 -6.63 0.88 6.61
C LYS A 38 -6.16 1.96 7.58
N ARG A 39 -4.94 2.47 7.36
CA ARG A 39 -4.36 3.57 8.13
C ARG A 39 -4.46 4.88 7.36
N GLU A 40 -5.01 5.90 8.01
CA GLU A 40 -5.10 7.26 7.49
C GLU A 40 -4.56 8.27 8.52
N TYR A 41 -3.78 9.24 8.05
CA TYR A 41 -3.18 10.27 8.90
C TYR A 41 -2.92 11.54 8.10
N TYR A 42 -2.84 12.67 8.78
CA TYR A 42 -2.42 13.94 8.18
C TYR A 42 -0.89 14.05 8.13
N SER A 43 -0.40 14.83 7.17
CA SER A 43 1.03 14.97 6.92
C SER A 43 1.71 15.76 8.04
N ASN A 44 2.67 15.15 8.72
CA ASN A 44 3.76 15.77 9.50
C ASN A 44 3.41 16.73 10.66
N ILE A 45 2.15 17.07 10.90
CA ILE A 45 1.78 17.95 12.00
C ILE A 45 1.39 17.10 13.19
N LYS A 46 2.21 17.16 14.24
CA LYS A 46 1.95 16.48 15.49
C LYS A 46 0.66 17.02 16.09
N GLY A 47 -0.29 16.13 16.39
CA GLY A 47 -1.58 16.49 16.97
C GLY A 47 -2.73 16.58 15.97
N GLU A 48 -2.50 16.50 14.66
CA GLU A 48 -3.56 16.37 13.67
C GLU A 48 -4.21 14.98 13.67
N HIS A 49 -5.39 14.90 13.07
CA HIS A 49 -6.23 13.71 13.07
C HIS A 49 -5.55 12.50 12.43
N SER A 50 -5.63 11.37 13.10
CA SER A 50 -5.20 10.07 12.63
C SER A 50 -6.22 9.02 13.02
N TYR A 51 -6.53 8.10 12.11
CA TYR A 51 -7.38 6.97 12.43
C TYR A 51 -6.91 5.69 11.75
N PHE A 52 -7.33 4.57 12.32
CA PHE A 52 -7.05 3.25 11.79
C PHE A 52 -8.33 2.41 11.85
N ALA A 53 -8.80 1.96 10.69
CA ALA A 53 -9.93 1.05 10.57
C ALA A 53 -9.42 -0.37 10.34
N VAL A 54 -9.91 -1.33 11.11
CA VAL A 54 -9.57 -2.76 11.03
C VAL A 54 -10.83 -3.56 10.72
N ARG A 55 -10.92 -4.09 9.51
CA ARG A 55 -11.96 -5.04 9.12
C ARG A 55 -11.53 -6.44 9.50
N ILE A 56 -12.45 -7.21 10.09
CA ILE A 56 -12.27 -8.58 10.55
C ILE A 56 -13.30 -9.44 9.84
N SER A 57 -12.89 -10.57 9.28
CA SER A 57 -13.83 -11.49 8.65
C SER A 57 -13.46 -12.95 8.89
N ASP A 58 -14.46 -13.82 8.83
CA ASP A 58 -14.28 -15.28 8.81
C ASP A 58 -13.96 -15.83 7.43
N GLN A 59 -13.96 -14.97 6.41
CA GLN A 59 -13.59 -15.29 5.06
C GLN A 59 -12.43 -14.41 4.59
N LYS A 60 -11.75 -14.82 3.56
CA LYS A 60 -10.70 -14.02 2.93
C LYS A 60 -11.30 -12.70 2.42
N ILE A 61 -10.71 -11.61 2.83
CA ILE A 61 -11.05 -10.23 2.47
C ILE A 61 -9.82 -9.53 1.88
N HIS A 62 -10.06 -8.56 0.98
CA HIS A 62 -9.00 -7.88 0.25
C HIS A 62 -9.08 -6.36 0.36
N SER A 63 -10.14 -5.82 1.01
CA SER A 63 -10.40 -4.39 1.06
C SER A 63 -11.13 -3.95 2.33
N SER A 64 -11.23 -2.65 2.53
CA SER A 64 -12.14 -2.05 3.52
C SER A 64 -13.57 -1.96 2.96
N ILE A 65 -14.53 -1.86 3.89
CA ILE A 65 -15.94 -1.58 3.61
C ILE A 65 -16.30 -0.15 4.02
N THR A 66 -17.47 0.31 3.56
CA THR A 66 -18.10 1.52 4.10
C THR A 66 -18.75 1.21 5.45
N GLY A 67 -18.67 2.17 6.38
CA GLY A 67 -19.23 2.04 7.71
C GLY A 67 -18.34 1.30 8.71
N THR A 68 -18.65 1.51 9.98
CA THR A 68 -17.89 1.03 11.13
C THR A 68 -18.84 0.44 12.17
N ASN A 69 -18.55 -0.73 12.71
CA ASN A 69 -19.35 -1.35 13.76
C ASN A 69 -18.99 -0.83 15.16
N MET A 70 -17.73 -0.45 15.37
CA MET A 70 -17.27 0.08 16.64
C MET A 70 -16.21 1.16 16.43
N LEU A 71 -16.45 2.34 17.00
CA LEU A 71 -15.55 3.49 16.99
C LEU A 71 -14.99 3.74 18.38
N VAL A 72 -13.66 3.91 18.49
CA VAL A 72 -12.98 4.40 19.69
C VAL A 72 -12.41 5.78 19.39
N ALA A 73 -12.88 6.80 20.10
CA ALA A 73 -12.51 8.19 19.86
C ALA A 73 -11.76 8.80 21.03
N PHE A 74 -10.54 9.32 20.77
CA PHE A 74 -9.72 10.00 21.76
C PHE A 74 -9.81 11.52 21.70
N ASP A 75 -10.41 12.07 20.66
CA ASP A 75 -10.61 13.50 20.48
C ASP A 75 -11.98 13.82 19.83
N ALA A 76 -12.33 15.09 19.87
CA ALA A 76 -13.56 15.59 19.27
C ALA A 76 -13.56 15.46 17.74
N GLU A 77 -12.41 15.61 17.11
CA GLU A 77 -12.28 15.51 15.65
C GLU A 77 -12.68 14.13 15.15
N THR A 78 -12.25 13.06 15.84
CA THR A 78 -12.65 11.69 15.54
C THR A 78 -14.17 11.51 15.57
N ILE A 79 -14.84 12.07 16.59
CA ILE A 79 -16.30 11.95 16.71
C ILE A 79 -16.99 12.70 15.59
N PHE A 80 -16.60 13.94 15.34
CA PHE A 80 -17.21 14.76 14.28
C PHE A 80 -17.01 14.19 12.87
N ARG A 81 -15.89 13.51 12.61
CA ARG A 81 -15.61 12.93 11.29
C ARG A 81 -16.25 11.56 11.08
N HIS A 82 -16.39 10.76 12.13
CA HIS A 82 -16.66 9.32 11.99
C HIS A 82 -17.89 8.81 12.73
N ALA A 83 -18.56 9.62 13.56
CA ALA A 83 -19.74 9.14 14.27
C ALA A 83 -20.90 8.80 13.31
N ASP A 84 -21.02 9.51 12.19
CA ASP A 84 -22.03 9.25 11.15
C ASP A 84 -21.70 8.01 10.29
N ASP A 85 -20.43 7.57 10.28
CA ASP A 85 -20.00 6.32 9.65
C ASP A 85 -20.33 5.08 10.49
N VAL A 86 -20.75 5.25 11.75
CA VAL A 86 -21.07 4.12 12.62
C VAL A 86 -22.42 3.53 12.25
N LEU A 87 -22.42 2.25 11.93
CA LEU A 87 -23.60 1.52 11.47
C LEU A 87 -24.68 1.43 12.55
N GLU A 88 -25.92 1.25 12.14
CA GLU A 88 -27.03 0.91 13.03
C GLU A 88 -26.64 -0.30 13.90
N ASN A 89 -26.96 -0.25 15.19
CA ASN A 89 -26.51 -1.20 16.21
C ASN A 89 -24.99 -1.18 16.48
N GLY A 90 -24.26 -0.22 15.94
CA GLY A 90 -22.84 0.00 16.24
C GLY A 90 -22.62 0.59 17.64
N ILE A 91 -21.34 0.79 17.96
CA ILE A 91 -20.88 1.25 19.29
C ILE A 91 -19.88 2.40 19.12
N ILE A 92 -20.02 3.45 19.94
CA ILE A 92 -19.00 4.50 20.09
C ILE A 92 -18.50 4.49 21.54
N ILE A 93 -17.17 4.35 21.71
CA ILE A 93 -16.47 4.55 22.99
C ILE A 93 -15.73 5.88 22.90
N TYR A 94 -15.95 6.79 23.82
CA TYR A 94 -15.38 8.13 23.76
C TYR A 94 -15.02 8.68 25.14
N ASP A 95 -14.15 9.71 25.18
CA ASP A 95 -13.82 10.40 26.42
C ASP A 95 -14.94 11.39 26.80
N SER A 96 -15.53 11.23 27.98
CA SER A 96 -16.62 12.08 28.47
C SER A 96 -16.25 13.57 28.58
N SER A 97 -14.97 13.90 28.70
CA SER A 97 -14.50 15.29 28.72
C SER A 97 -14.72 16.03 27.40
N LEU A 98 -15.02 15.32 26.31
CA LEU A 98 -15.20 15.87 24.97
C LEU A 98 -16.62 16.41 24.72
N GLU A 99 -17.64 15.99 25.51
CA GLU A 99 -19.06 16.22 25.23
C GLU A 99 -19.41 17.70 24.93
N ASN A 100 -18.81 18.62 25.65
CA ASN A 100 -19.07 20.04 25.52
C ASN A 100 -18.23 20.76 24.44
N MET A 101 -17.30 20.05 23.79
CA MET A 101 -16.50 20.64 22.73
C MET A 101 -17.35 20.97 21.52
N ARG A 102 -17.16 22.18 20.97
CA ARG A 102 -17.88 22.67 19.81
C ARG A 102 -17.12 22.37 18.53
N ILE A 103 -17.80 22.36 17.40
CA ILE A 103 -17.17 22.27 16.07
C ILE A 103 -16.15 23.41 15.90
N SER A 104 -16.44 24.62 16.41
CA SER A 104 -15.54 25.78 16.37
C SER A 104 -14.20 25.57 17.11
N ASP A 105 -14.20 24.70 18.12
CA ASP A 105 -13.02 24.47 18.97
C ASP A 105 -12.01 23.53 18.29
N VAL A 106 -12.41 22.83 17.25
CA VAL A 106 -11.53 21.97 16.45
C VAL A 106 -10.83 22.82 15.39
N ILE A 107 -9.61 23.21 15.69
CA ILE A 107 -8.83 24.15 14.86
C ILE A 107 -8.36 23.55 13.52
N THR A 108 -8.21 22.23 13.48
CA THR A 108 -7.76 21.45 12.30
C THR A 108 -8.79 21.32 11.19
N PHE A 109 -10.05 21.61 11.47
CA PHE A 109 -11.10 21.53 10.47
C PHE A 109 -11.01 22.63 9.40
N GLU A 110 -11.13 22.23 8.15
CA GLU A 110 -11.33 23.13 7.03
C GLU A 110 -12.67 23.88 7.16
N VAL A 111 -12.70 25.12 6.68
CA VAL A 111 -13.86 26.02 6.81
C VAL A 111 -15.14 25.38 6.24
N ASP A 112 -15.05 24.76 5.07
CA ASP A 112 -16.21 24.17 4.41
C ASP A 112 -16.68 22.88 5.09
N PHE A 113 -15.77 22.13 5.69
CA PHE A 113 -16.13 20.97 6.51
C PHE A 113 -16.90 21.41 7.78
N LYS A 114 -16.42 22.46 8.47
CA LYS A 114 -17.15 23.06 9.61
C LYS A 114 -18.58 23.46 9.22
N LYS A 115 -18.75 24.17 8.12
CA LYS A 115 -20.07 24.61 7.64
C LYS A 115 -20.99 23.43 7.34
N ARG A 116 -20.47 22.37 6.71
CA ARG A 116 -21.28 21.16 6.43
C ARG A 116 -21.76 20.50 7.71
N LEU A 117 -20.87 20.32 8.70
CA LEU A 117 -21.23 19.73 9.99
C LEU A 117 -22.24 20.59 10.76
N GLU A 118 -22.02 21.90 10.82
CA GLU A 118 -22.95 22.84 11.46
C GLU A 118 -24.33 22.77 10.80
N SER A 119 -24.39 22.79 9.46
CA SER A 119 -25.63 22.68 8.71
C SER A 119 -26.32 21.34 8.95
N LEU A 120 -25.58 20.23 9.01
CA LEU A 120 -26.11 18.91 9.32
C LEU A 120 -26.78 18.89 10.70
N LEU A 121 -26.07 19.28 11.76
CA LEU A 121 -26.59 19.26 13.13
C LEU A 121 -27.76 20.22 13.30
N GLN A 122 -27.69 21.44 12.72
CA GLN A 122 -28.79 22.41 12.74
C GLN A 122 -30.04 21.87 12.04
N SER A 123 -29.89 21.22 10.87
CA SER A 123 -31.01 20.62 10.15
C SER A 123 -31.73 19.52 10.94
N LYS A 124 -31.03 18.90 11.89
CA LYS A 124 -31.53 17.86 12.81
C LYS A 124 -31.91 18.43 14.19
N ASN A 125 -31.91 19.75 14.36
CA ASN A 125 -32.16 20.43 15.65
C ASN A 125 -31.23 19.96 16.79
N LYS A 126 -29.94 19.67 16.46
CA LYS A 126 -28.93 19.27 17.43
C LYS A 126 -27.94 20.40 17.74
N PRO A 127 -27.39 20.46 18.95
CA PRO A 127 -26.33 21.40 19.28
C PRO A 127 -25.08 21.12 18.44
N THR A 128 -24.33 22.17 18.07
CA THR A 128 -23.08 22.06 17.31
C THR A 128 -21.88 21.65 18.19
N THR A 129 -22.08 20.61 18.99
CA THR A 129 -21.13 20.04 19.96
C THR A 129 -20.96 18.56 19.73
N VAL A 130 -19.96 17.96 20.36
CA VAL A 130 -19.77 16.50 20.40
C VAL A 130 -21.02 15.80 20.92
N ALA A 131 -21.64 16.31 21.99
CA ALA A 131 -22.90 15.77 22.51
C ALA A 131 -23.99 15.72 21.42
N GLY A 132 -24.14 16.79 20.63
CA GLY A 132 -25.12 16.80 19.55
C GLY A 132 -24.84 15.77 18.44
N MET A 133 -23.56 15.53 18.15
CA MET A 133 -23.19 14.47 17.20
C MET A 133 -23.46 13.06 17.74
N LEU A 134 -23.19 12.84 19.04
CA LEU A 134 -23.49 11.57 19.71
C LEU A 134 -24.99 11.31 19.85
N GLU A 135 -25.79 12.36 20.09
CA GLU A 135 -27.25 12.26 20.07
C GLU A 135 -27.76 11.85 18.69
N LEU A 136 -27.24 12.48 17.62
CA LEU A 136 -27.59 12.10 16.25
C LEU A 136 -27.23 10.65 15.96
N ALA A 137 -26.05 10.18 16.35
CA ALA A 137 -25.65 8.80 16.21
C ALA A 137 -26.60 7.85 17.01
N SER A 138 -26.98 8.25 18.23
CA SER A 138 -27.91 7.46 19.06
C SER A 138 -29.31 7.36 18.44
N GLU A 139 -29.81 8.41 17.80
CA GLU A 139 -31.06 8.38 17.03
C GLU A 139 -31.01 7.42 15.84
N ASN A 140 -29.81 7.23 15.26
CA ASN A 140 -29.54 6.25 14.21
C ASN A 140 -29.26 4.82 14.76
N GLY A 141 -29.58 4.56 16.03
CA GLY A 141 -29.46 3.23 16.65
C GLY A 141 -28.06 2.88 17.17
N VAL A 142 -27.14 3.83 17.24
CA VAL A 142 -25.78 3.63 17.77
C VAL A 142 -25.79 3.70 19.31
N THR A 143 -25.11 2.76 19.95
CA THR A 143 -24.91 2.76 21.42
C THR A 143 -23.63 3.55 21.75
N THR A 144 -23.72 4.50 22.68
CA THR A 144 -22.58 5.32 23.09
C THR A 144 -22.14 4.97 24.52
N HIS A 145 -20.85 4.79 24.73
CA HIS A 145 -20.23 4.54 26.04
C HIS A 145 -19.24 5.64 26.37
N SER A 146 -19.59 6.47 27.35
CA SER A 146 -18.69 7.50 27.86
C SER A 146 -17.69 6.94 28.87
N VAL A 147 -16.43 7.32 28.74
CA VAL A 147 -15.34 6.89 29.62
C VAL A 147 -14.43 8.10 29.91
N THR A 148 -14.13 8.34 31.18
CA THR A 148 -13.08 9.32 31.51
C THR A 148 -11.73 8.62 31.55
N PHE A 149 -10.99 8.60 30.43
CA PHE A 149 -9.69 7.90 30.34
C PHE A 149 -8.69 8.31 31.41
N ARG A 150 -8.69 9.59 31.81
CA ARG A 150 -7.82 10.08 32.91
C ARG A 150 -8.21 9.48 34.26
N THR A 151 -9.49 9.27 34.51
CA THR A 151 -9.97 8.62 35.75
C THR A 151 -9.54 7.16 35.76
N LEU A 152 -9.66 6.45 34.64
CA LEU A 152 -9.19 5.06 34.52
C LEU A 152 -7.67 4.95 34.80
N LEU A 153 -6.85 5.91 34.30
CA LEU A 153 -5.43 5.93 34.61
C LEU A 153 -5.17 6.20 36.10
N SER A 154 -5.95 7.06 36.74
CA SER A 154 -5.81 7.33 38.18
C SER A 154 -6.15 6.10 39.01
N GLU A 155 -7.26 5.43 38.72
CA GLU A 155 -7.66 4.21 39.40
C GLU A 155 -6.66 3.06 39.20
N LEU A 156 -6.13 2.93 37.98
CA LEU A 156 -5.06 1.98 37.67
C LEU A 156 -3.77 2.29 38.44
N SER A 157 -3.40 3.57 38.52
CA SER A 157 -2.24 4.04 39.27
C SER A 157 -2.35 3.68 40.76
N ASP A 158 -3.52 3.93 41.36
CA ASP A 158 -3.79 3.61 42.76
C ASP A 158 -3.79 2.07 42.98
N LYS A 159 -4.34 1.30 42.06
CA LYS A 159 -4.35 -0.18 42.13
C LYS A 159 -2.96 -0.80 42.03
N LEU A 160 -2.07 -0.21 41.23
CA LEU A 160 -0.70 -0.71 41.02
C LEU A 160 0.35 -0.03 41.89
N ASP A 161 -0.07 0.86 42.79
CA ASP A 161 0.81 1.69 43.65
C ASP A 161 1.93 2.37 42.85
N ASN A 162 1.59 2.91 41.68
CA ASN A 162 2.53 3.54 40.75
C ASN A 162 2.04 4.92 40.27
N PRO A 163 2.40 5.99 40.98
CA PRO A 163 1.95 7.36 40.71
C PRO A 163 2.29 7.88 39.30
N ARG A 164 3.30 7.30 38.63
CA ARG A 164 3.69 7.71 37.27
C ARG A 164 2.60 7.41 36.22
N ILE A 165 1.78 6.41 36.46
CA ILE A 165 0.72 5.99 35.53
C ILE A 165 -0.32 7.10 35.33
N LYS A 166 -0.64 7.92 36.33
CA LYS A 166 -1.63 9.02 36.23
C LYS A 166 -1.41 9.97 35.04
N ASN A 167 -0.15 10.14 34.64
CA ASN A 167 0.23 11.05 33.56
C ASN A 167 0.58 10.34 32.25
N MET A 168 0.43 9.01 32.15
CA MET A 168 0.80 8.23 30.99
C MET A 168 -0.31 8.19 29.94
N THR A 169 -0.66 9.33 29.36
CA THR A 169 -1.72 9.43 28.32
C THR A 169 -1.47 8.53 27.11
N ARG A 170 -0.21 8.14 26.85
CA ARG A 170 0.14 7.15 25.80
C ARG A 170 -0.52 5.78 26.03
N MET A 171 -1.03 5.49 27.23
CA MET A 171 -1.73 4.25 27.52
C MET A 171 -3.21 4.28 27.10
N PHE A 172 -3.75 5.42 26.67
CA PHE A 172 -5.14 5.52 26.21
C PHE A 172 -5.43 4.55 25.07
N ASN A 173 -4.45 4.32 24.17
CA ASN A 173 -4.58 3.35 23.09
C ASN A 173 -4.82 1.93 23.62
N VAL A 174 -4.05 1.47 24.59
CA VAL A 174 -4.22 0.14 25.21
C VAL A 174 -5.55 0.05 25.96
N LEU A 175 -5.92 1.12 26.70
CA LEU A 175 -7.20 1.18 27.41
C LEU A 175 -8.37 1.10 26.41
N GLY A 176 -8.35 1.91 25.33
CA GLY A 176 -9.42 1.92 24.32
C GLY A 176 -9.61 0.58 23.63
N VAL A 177 -8.51 -0.06 23.22
CA VAL A 177 -8.54 -1.43 22.65
C VAL A 177 -9.12 -2.42 23.65
N SER A 178 -8.67 -2.36 24.91
CA SER A 178 -9.09 -3.33 25.92
C SER A 178 -10.56 -3.15 26.34
N LEU A 179 -11.07 -1.91 26.35
CA LEU A 179 -12.50 -1.64 26.50
C LEU A 179 -13.31 -2.28 25.37
N SER A 180 -12.84 -2.13 24.12
CA SER A 180 -13.47 -2.76 22.95
C SER A 180 -13.49 -4.28 23.05
N LEU A 181 -12.34 -4.89 23.39
CA LEU A 181 -12.22 -6.35 23.53
C LEU A 181 -13.03 -6.91 24.70
N GLY A 182 -13.19 -6.12 25.78
CA GLY A 182 -14.07 -6.45 26.91
C GLY A 182 -15.53 -6.47 26.51
N LEU A 183 -15.99 -5.48 25.71
CA LEU A 183 -17.34 -5.48 25.14
C LEU A 183 -17.61 -6.67 24.21
N LEU A 184 -16.60 -7.06 23.42
CA LEU A 184 -16.67 -8.19 22.50
C LEU A 184 -16.43 -9.54 23.19
N LYS A 185 -16.19 -9.57 24.51
CA LYS A 185 -15.89 -10.77 25.32
C LYS A 185 -14.74 -11.61 24.77
N ILE A 186 -13.71 -10.95 24.21
CA ILE A 186 -12.56 -11.65 23.66
C ILE A 186 -11.70 -12.24 24.79
N PRO A 187 -11.17 -13.47 24.67
CA PRO A 187 -10.32 -14.06 25.70
C PRO A 187 -9.09 -13.19 26.03
N THR A 188 -8.92 -12.87 27.32
CA THR A 188 -7.83 -11.99 27.81
C THR A 188 -6.44 -12.54 27.51
N GLU A 189 -6.29 -13.86 27.38
CA GLU A 189 -5.05 -14.54 27.03
C GLU A 189 -4.54 -14.06 25.66
N LYS A 190 -5.44 -13.90 24.68
CA LYS A 190 -5.09 -13.41 23.33
C LYS A 190 -4.65 -11.94 23.34
N LEU A 191 -5.28 -11.13 24.19
CA LEU A 191 -4.91 -9.73 24.40
C LEU A 191 -3.49 -9.62 24.99
N ILE A 192 -3.21 -10.35 26.07
CA ILE A 192 -1.92 -10.33 26.75
C ILE A 192 -0.82 -10.87 25.83
N GLU A 193 -1.09 -11.96 25.13
CA GLU A 193 -0.16 -12.54 24.14
C GLU A 193 0.21 -11.53 23.05
N SER A 194 -0.74 -10.75 22.57
CA SER A 194 -0.52 -9.73 21.53
C SER A 194 0.28 -8.53 22.07
N ILE A 195 -0.03 -8.06 23.28
CA ILE A 195 0.74 -7.00 23.95
C ILE A 195 2.19 -7.43 24.16
N ASN A 196 2.42 -8.64 24.68
CA ASN A 196 3.77 -9.15 24.91
C ASN A 196 4.55 -9.33 23.61
N SER A 197 3.91 -9.68 22.52
CA SER A 197 4.52 -9.77 21.19
C SER A 197 4.99 -8.40 20.70
N ILE A 198 4.11 -7.38 20.76
CA ILE A 198 4.40 -6.03 20.28
C ILE A 198 5.50 -5.34 21.12
N PHE A 199 5.48 -5.55 22.43
CA PHE A 199 6.46 -4.94 23.35
C PHE A 199 7.59 -5.90 23.76
N SER A 200 7.84 -6.97 23.02
CA SER A 200 8.80 -8.03 23.33
C SER A 200 10.21 -7.54 23.69
N LYS A 201 10.69 -6.46 23.05
CA LYS A 201 12.00 -5.84 23.33
C LYS A 201 12.05 -5.01 24.63
N LYS A 202 10.89 -4.76 25.29
CA LYS A 202 10.76 -3.87 26.46
C LYS A 202 9.85 -4.49 27.52
N LYS A 203 10.34 -5.49 28.24
CA LYS A 203 9.57 -6.33 29.16
C LYS A 203 8.75 -5.55 30.20
N SER A 204 9.34 -4.53 30.84
CA SER A 204 8.63 -3.70 31.83
C SER A 204 7.46 -2.89 31.22
N ILE A 205 7.57 -2.50 29.94
CA ILE A 205 6.49 -1.83 29.22
C ILE A 205 5.38 -2.85 28.88
N ALA A 206 5.74 -4.06 28.49
CA ALA A 206 4.78 -5.13 28.21
C ALA A 206 3.95 -5.48 29.47
N GLU A 207 4.61 -5.65 30.62
CA GLU A 207 3.95 -5.95 31.91
C GLU A 207 2.98 -4.84 32.33
N MET A 208 3.40 -3.57 32.21
CA MET A 208 2.56 -2.44 32.56
C MET A 208 1.34 -2.30 31.63
N ASN A 209 1.54 -2.47 30.31
CA ASN A 209 0.44 -2.45 29.34
C ASN A 209 -0.51 -3.64 29.52
N SER A 210 -0.01 -4.81 29.87
CA SER A 210 -0.85 -6.00 30.18
C SER A 210 -1.71 -5.76 31.41
N SER A 211 -1.17 -5.12 32.45
CA SER A 211 -1.94 -4.76 33.67
C SER A 211 -3.03 -3.74 33.35
N ALA A 212 -2.71 -2.73 32.53
CA ALA A 212 -3.69 -1.73 32.09
C ALA A 212 -4.79 -2.36 31.21
N ALA A 213 -4.40 -3.29 30.36
CA ALA A 213 -5.31 -3.99 29.48
C ALA A 213 -6.33 -4.82 30.27
N ILE A 214 -5.88 -5.62 31.22
CA ILE A 214 -6.79 -6.40 32.10
C ILE A 214 -7.71 -5.47 32.89
N PHE A 215 -7.18 -4.35 33.40
CA PHE A 215 -7.98 -3.38 34.16
C PHE A 215 -9.12 -2.80 33.31
N ALA A 216 -8.82 -2.29 32.12
CA ALA A 216 -9.82 -1.72 31.22
C ALA A 216 -10.80 -2.78 30.66
N TYR A 217 -10.33 -3.97 30.37
CA TYR A 217 -11.19 -5.09 29.98
C TYR A 217 -12.24 -5.41 31.06
N ASN A 218 -11.82 -5.57 32.31
CA ASN A 218 -12.71 -5.83 33.45
C ASN A 218 -13.66 -4.66 33.72
N PHE A 219 -13.21 -3.42 33.50
CA PHE A 219 -14.09 -2.24 33.60
C PHE A 219 -15.21 -2.33 32.56
N ALA A 220 -14.87 -2.61 31.30
CA ALA A 220 -15.88 -2.71 30.23
C ALA A 220 -16.88 -3.83 30.48
N THR A 221 -16.43 -5.02 30.88
CA THR A 221 -17.31 -6.16 31.17
C THR A 221 -18.23 -5.93 32.37
N ALA A 222 -17.83 -5.08 33.32
CA ALA A 222 -18.63 -4.78 34.51
C ALA A 222 -19.61 -3.59 34.33
N LYS A 223 -19.26 -2.64 33.45
CA LYS A 223 -19.96 -1.35 33.34
C LYS A 223 -20.79 -1.18 32.06
N PHE A 224 -20.42 -1.84 30.99
CA PHE A 224 -21.09 -1.69 29.70
C PHE A 224 -22.09 -2.80 29.45
N GLU A 225 -23.25 -2.43 28.93
CA GLU A 225 -24.20 -3.42 28.43
C GLU A 225 -23.63 -4.12 27.19
N ASN A 226 -23.60 -5.44 27.24
CA ASN A 226 -23.13 -6.26 26.15
C ASN A 226 -24.22 -6.46 25.09
N LYS A 227 -23.94 -6.12 23.85
CA LYS A 227 -24.65 -6.68 22.70
C LYS A 227 -24.12 -8.10 22.45
N ASP A 228 -24.97 -9.01 21.96
CA ASP A 228 -24.64 -10.44 21.73
C ASP A 228 -23.65 -10.66 20.56
N LEU A 229 -22.59 -9.85 20.53
CA LEU A 229 -21.47 -10.00 19.58
C LEU A 229 -20.42 -10.90 20.23
N THR A 230 -20.40 -12.17 19.87
CA THR A 230 -19.39 -13.13 20.33
C THR A 230 -18.53 -13.60 19.17
N PHE A 231 -17.21 -13.58 19.36
CA PHE A 231 -16.24 -14.09 18.40
C PHE A 231 -15.61 -15.38 18.94
N GLU A 232 -15.75 -16.45 18.20
CA GLU A 232 -15.18 -17.75 18.56
C GLU A 232 -13.73 -17.86 18.07
N ILE A 233 -12.88 -18.56 18.83
CA ILE A 233 -11.53 -18.91 18.35
C ILE A 233 -11.70 -19.95 17.24
N LYS A 234 -11.10 -19.66 16.08
CA LYS A 234 -11.14 -20.54 14.91
C LYS A 234 -9.86 -21.34 14.80
N PRO A 235 -9.92 -22.56 14.24
CA PRO A 235 -8.72 -23.31 13.93
C PRO A 235 -7.91 -22.56 12.87
N ILE A 236 -6.62 -22.37 13.11
CA ILE A 236 -5.67 -21.86 12.12
C ILE A 236 -5.27 -23.06 11.26
N THR A 237 -5.80 -23.14 10.05
CA THR A 237 -5.59 -24.27 9.13
C THR A 237 -4.40 -24.07 8.19
N GLU A 238 -3.92 -22.83 8.06
CA GLU A 238 -2.77 -22.46 7.22
C GLU A 238 -1.83 -21.54 8.00
N GLU A 239 -0.54 -21.61 7.72
CA GLU A 239 0.43 -20.67 8.28
C GLU A 239 0.21 -19.29 7.64
N THR A 240 -0.32 -18.37 8.42
CA THR A 240 -0.58 -17.00 7.99
C THR A 240 0.24 -16.02 8.80
N MET A 241 0.49 -14.86 8.22
CA MET A 241 1.11 -13.73 8.90
C MET A 241 0.28 -12.47 8.73
N LEU A 242 0.35 -11.60 9.72
CA LEU A 242 -0.18 -10.26 9.66
C LEU A 242 0.95 -9.32 9.23
N VAL A 243 0.83 -8.70 8.08
CA VAL A 243 1.92 -7.94 7.46
C VAL A 243 1.44 -6.58 6.94
N GLN A 244 2.30 -5.58 7.05
CA GLN A 244 2.11 -4.26 6.48
C GLN A 244 2.75 -4.21 5.08
N GLY A 245 2.16 -3.42 4.16
CA GLY A 245 2.50 -3.47 2.75
C GLY A 245 3.96 -3.21 2.41
N HIS A 246 4.57 -2.19 3.03
CA HIS A 246 5.99 -1.89 2.81
C HIS A 246 6.92 -3.03 3.25
N TYR A 247 6.51 -3.90 4.20
CA TYR A 247 7.30 -5.09 4.55
C TYR A 247 7.33 -6.12 3.42
N GLY A 248 6.24 -6.25 2.66
CA GLY A 248 6.23 -7.11 1.48
C GLY A 248 7.34 -6.72 0.50
N THR A 249 7.40 -5.45 0.13
CA THR A 249 8.43 -4.91 -0.78
C THR A 249 9.84 -5.01 -0.19
N SER A 250 10.02 -4.62 1.09
CA SER A 250 11.35 -4.66 1.73
C SER A 250 11.90 -6.09 1.85
N LEU A 251 11.07 -7.04 2.28
CA LEU A 251 11.44 -8.47 2.33
C LEU A 251 11.70 -9.01 0.93
N GLY A 252 10.88 -8.62 -0.06
CA GLY A 252 11.10 -8.95 -1.46
C GLY A 252 12.47 -8.48 -1.95
N LYS A 253 12.91 -7.27 -1.61
CA LYS A 253 14.24 -6.74 -1.94
C LYS A 253 15.37 -7.54 -1.30
N ILE A 254 15.24 -7.90 -0.02
CA ILE A 254 16.24 -8.72 0.68
C ILE A 254 16.40 -10.07 -0.01
N ILE A 255 15.28 -10.76 -0.26
CA ILE A 255 15.27 -12.10 -0.90
C ILE A 255 15.69 -12.02 -2.36
N ALA A 256 15.31 -10.97 -3.09
CA ALA A 256 15.79 -10.70 -4.45
C ALA A 256 17.31 -10.48 -4.54
N GLY A 257 18.01 -10.33 -3.42
CA GLY A 257 19.44 -10.07 -3.42
C GLY A 257 19.81 -8.61 -3.67
N CYS A 258 18.91 -7.67 -3.41
CA CYS A 258 19.25 -6.25 -3.34
C CYS A 258 20.27 -6.02 -2.23
N ARG A 259 21.41 -5.41 -2.55
CA ARG A 259 22.50 -5.19 -1.59
C ARG A 259 22.89 -3.71 -1.48
N PHE A 260 22.21 -2.86 -2.25
CA PHE A 260 22.35 -1.41 -2.16
C PHE A 260 20.99 -0.72 -2.36
N GLN A 261 20.62 0.13 -1.42
CA GLN A 261 19.43 0.98 -1.46
C GLN A 261 19.84 2.41 -1.15
N SER A 262 19.59 3.34 -2.05
CA SER A 262 19.71 4.78 -1.78
C SER A 262 18.34 5.43 -1.82
N TYR A 263 18.08 6.42 -0.96
CA TYR A 263 16.80 7.08 -0.91
C TYR A 263 16.87 8.49 -0.33
N TYR A 264 15.94 9.34 -0.72
CA TYR A 264 15.64 10.58 -0.02
C TYR A 264 14.27 10.42 0.66
N PRO A 265 14.11 10.82 1.95
CA PRO A 265 12.89 10.59 2.70
C PRO A 265 11.68 11.30 2.10
N ILE A 266 10.69 10.52 1.68
CA ILE A 266 9.40 11.01 1.17
C ILE A 266 8.29 10.03 1.52
N THR A 267 7.13 10.53 1.99
CA THR A 267 5.94 9.69 2.24
C THR A 267 5.31 9.26 0.92
N PRO A 268 4.92 7.97 0.78
CA PRO A 268 5.00 6.87 1.75
C PRO A 268 6.25 5.96 1.59
N ALA A 269 7.23 6.32 0.76
CA ALA A 269 8.36 5.47 0.39
C ALA A 269 9.38 5.25 1.52
N THR A 270 9.48 6.17 2.48
CA THR A 270 10.48 6.13 3.56
C THR A 270 10.39 4.84 4.39
N ASP A 271 9.19 4.35 4.68
CA ASP A 271 8.99 3.18 5.55
C ASP A 271 9.67 1.91 5.00
N GLU A 272 9.81 1.79 3.68
CA GLU A 272 10.55 0.70 3.02
C GLU A 272 12.04 0.76 3.36
N SER A 273 12.65 1.93 3.19
CA SER A 273 14.08 2.12 3.45
C SER A 273 14.41 2.03 4.94
N ASP A 274 13.55 2.56 5.80
CA ASP A 274 13.66 2.42 7.26
C ASP A 274 13.65 0.95 7.71
N PHE A 275 12.85 0.10 7.05
CA PHE A 275 12.84 -1.32 7.34
C PHE A 275 14.16 -1.98 6.93
N LEU A 276 14.65 -1.67 5.73
CA LEU A 276 15.92 -2.20 5.23
C LEU A 276 17.10 -1.76 6.11
N GLU A 277 17.15 -0.49 6.51
CA GLU A 277 18.19 0.07 7.39
C GLU A 277 18.23 -0.63 8.75
N ARG A 278 17.07 -0.92 9.35
CA ARG A 278 16.99 -1.68 10.62
C ARG A 278 17.41 -3.13 10.49
N ASN A 279 17.48 -3.66 9.28
CA ASN A 279 17.80 -5.05 8.95
C ASN A 279 18.98 -5.14 7.96
N GLU A 280 19.94 -4.21 8.03
CA GLU A 280 21.09 -4.17 7.12
C GLU A 280 21.97 -5.43 7.21
N ILE A 281 22.09 -6.01 8.40
CA ILE A 281 22.89 -7.22 8.62
C ILE A 281 21.99 -8.43 8.36
N LEU A 282 22.38 -9.25 7.39
CA LEU A 282 21.66 -10.45 6.97
C LEU A 282 22.45 -11.69 7.33
N GLU A 283 21.84 -12.64 8.02
CA GLU A 283 22.40 -13.96 8.25
C GLU A 283 22.15 -14.83 7.00
N ILE A 284 23.07 -14.75 6.03
CA ILE A 284 22.95 -15.52 4.76
C ILE A 284 23.42 -16.96 4.96
N ASN A 285 24.48 -17.17 5.73
CA ASN A 285 24.97 -18.46 6.20
C ASN A 285 25.80 -18.28 7.50
N GLU A 286 26.13 -19.41 8.17
CA GLU A 286 26.83 -19.39 9.47
C GLU A 286 28.21 -18.71 9.42
N ASP A 287 28.88 -18.71 8.27
CA ASP A 287 30.26 -18.25 8.12
C ASP A 287 30.39 -16.82 7.56
N ARG A 288 29.36 -16.29 6.92
CA ARG A 288 29.43 -14.98 6.25
C ARG A 288 28.10 -14.22 6.40
N PRO A 289 28.05 -13.22 7.29
CA PRO A 289 26.94 -12.29 7.28
C PRO A 289 26.94 -11.52 5.96
N GLY A 290 25.79 -11.44 5.32
CA GLY A 290 25.55 -10.51 4.23
C GLY A 290 25.10 -9.16 4.75
N SER A 291 25.06 -8.16 3.89
CA SER A 291 24.48 -6.86 4.23
C SER A 291 23.76 -6.24 3.04
N THR A 292 22.75 -5.44 3.34
CA THR A 292 22.19 -4.47 2.41
C THR A 292 22.63 -3.09 2.89
N LEU A 293 23.45 -2.40 2.10
CA LEU A 293 23.83 -1.02 2.43
C LEU A 293 22.68 -0.09 2.09
N VAL A 294 22.19 0.64 3.10
CA VAL A 294 21.13 1.64 2.94
C VAL A 294 21.69 3.03 3.15
N VAL A 295 21.46 3.93 2.20
CA VAL A 295 22.05 5.28 2.21
C VAL A 295 20.94 6.32 2.04
N GLN A 296 20.72 7.14 3.08
CA GLN A 296 19.93 8.34 2.96
C GLN A 296 20.76 9.43 2.27
N THR A 297 20.21 9.99 1.20
CA THR A 297 20.88 11.02 0.39
C THR A 297 20.35 12.42 0.68
N GLU A 298 20.98 13.44 0.08
CA GLU A 298 20.56 14.85 0.18
C GLU A 298 19.30 15.13 -0.65
N ASP A 299 19.15 14.43 -1.79
CA ASP A 299 18.01 14.55 -2.70
C ASP A 299 17.80 13.27 -3.51
N GLU A 300 16.77 13.23 -4.34
CA GLU A 300 16.45 12.09 -5.19
C GLU A 300 17.39 11.97 -6.41
N ILE A 301 18.00 13.05 -6.86
CA ILE A 301 19.00 13.03 -7.95
C ILE A 301 20.21 12.23 -7.47
N SER A 302 20.70 12.54 -6.28
CA SER A 302 21.79 11.80 -5.64
C SER A 302 21.42 10.34 -5.40
N ALA A 303 20.16 10.08 -4.98
CA ALA A 303 19.69 8.72 -4.71
C ALA A 303 19.76 7.83 -5.96
N ILE A 304 19.18 8.27 -7.07
CA ILE A 304 19.23 7.49 -8.32
C ILE A 304 20.68 7.38 -8.85
N GLY A 305 21.47 8.44 -8.76
CA GLY A 305 22.88 8.44 -9.19
C GLY A 305 23.72 7.39 -8.45
N MET A 306 23.55 7.30 -7.13
CA MET A 306 24.22 6.28 -6.31
C MET A 306 23.76 4.85 -6.64
N ALA A 307 22.43 4.64 -6.85
CA ALA A 307 21.90 3.34 -7.25
C ALA A 307 22.43 2.88 -8.61
N ILE A 308 22.53 3.79 -9.60
CA ILE A 308 23.13 3.54 -10.91
C ILE A 308 24.60 3.16 -10.76
N GLY A 309 25.38 3.95 -10.02
CA GLY A 309 26.81 3.68 -9.80
C GLY A 309 27.05 2.33 -9.12
N SER A 310 26.21 1.98 -8.13
CA SER A 310 26.27 0.67 -7.49
C SER A 310 25.90 -0.46 -8.47
N SER A 311 24.92 -0.27 -9.36
CA SER A 311 24.55 -1.28 -10.36
C SER A 311 25.69 -1.60 -11.34
N LEU A 312 26.52 -0.61 -11.68
CA LEU A 312 27.70 -0.82 -12.54
C LEU A 312 28.74 -1.76 -11.93
N THR A 313 28.76 -1.90 -10.60
CA THR A 313 29.60 -2.90 -9.91
C THR A 313 29.08 -4.35 -10.02
N GLY A 314 27.94 -4.54 -10.67
CA GLY A 314 27.22 -5.83 -10.71
C GLY A 314 26.33 -6.08 -9.49
N THR A 315 26.18 -5.11 -8.58
CA THR A 315 25.31 -5.20 -7.40
C THR A 315 23.85 -4.95 -7.80
N ARG A 316 22.90 -5.75 -7.29
CA ARG A 316 21.48 -5.40 -7.38
C ARG A 316 21.21 -4.18 -6.52
N SER A 317 20.79 -3.10 -7.17
CA SER A 317 20.63 -1.79 -6.56
C SER A 317 19.24 -1.24 -6.80
N ALA A 318 18.74 -0.48 -5.84
CA ALA A 318 17.44 0.13 -5.93
C ALA A 318 17.40 1.53 -5.31
N THR A 319 16.39 2.28 -5.69
CA THR A 319 15.93 3.46 -4.97
C THR A 319 14.41 3.40 -4.79
N CYS A 320 13.88 4.17 -3.85
CA CYS A 320 12.44 4.32 -3.69
C CYS A 320 12.07 5.80 -3.54
N THR A 321 10.91 6.16 -4.07
CA THR A 321 10.42 7.55 -4.04
C THR A 321 8.91 7.62 -4.25
N SER A 322 8.39 8.83 -4.34
CA SER A 322 7.02 9.14 -4.77
C SER A 322 7.04 10.08 -5.99
N GLY A 323 5.90 10.42 -6.57
CA GLY A 323 5.80 11.20 -7.80
C GLY A 323 6.70 12.44 -7.86
N PRO A 324 6.74 13.32 -6.83
CA PRO A 324 7.61 14.49 -6.83
C PRO A 324 9.10 14.15 -6.96
N GLY A 325 9.59 13.16 -6.23
CA GLY A 325 10.98 12.75 -6.30
C GLY A 325 11.32 12.01 -7.60
N PHE A 326 10.37 11.23 -8.13
CA PHE A 326 10.55 10.60 -9.44
C PHE A 326 10.71 11.61 -10.57
N SER A 327 10.08 12.79 -10.45
CA SER A 327 10.29 13.91 -11.38
C SER A 327 11.74 14.39 -11.40
N LEU A 328 12.42 14.38 -10.26
CA LEU A 328 13.85 14.74 -10.16
C LEU A 328 14.77 13.65 -10.70
N MET A 329 14.32 12.42 -10.78
CA MET A 329 15.10 11.27 -11.28
C MET A 329 15.09 11.14 -12.80
N ALA A 330 14.25 11.91 -13.51
CA ALA A 330 13.93 11.71 -14.93
C ALA A 330 15.15 11.73 -15.87
N GLU A 331 16.10 12.63 -15.64
CA GLU A 331 17.33 12.70 -16.46
C GLU A 331 18.21 11.47 -16.23
N SER A 332 18.49 11.14 -14.98
CA SER A 332 19.32 9.97 -14.64
C SER A 332 18.69 8.66 -15.09
N LEU A 333 17.35 8.58 -15.12
CA LEU A 333 16.62 7.44 -15.68
C LEU A 333 16.93 7.28 -17.18
N SER A 334 16.98 8.38 -17.94
CA SER A 334 17.35 8.36 -19.37
C SER A 334 18.79 7.90 -19.55
N TRP A 335 19.70 8.37 -18.69
CA TRP A 335 21.10 7.96 -18.71
C TRP A 335 21.26 6.46 -18.40
N ALA A 336 20.51 5.93 -17.44
CA ALA A 336 20.49 4.49 -17.17
C ALA A 336 19.95 3.69 -18.36
N GLY A 337 18.95 4.24 -19.06
CA GLY A 337 18.36 3.61 -20.25
C GLY A 337 19.32 3.51 -21.43
N ILE A 338 20.02 4.58 -21.79
CA ILE A 338 20.98 4.57 -22.90
C ILE A 338 22.18 3.66 -22.62
N ASN A 339 22.61 3.58 -21.35
CA ASN A 339 23.72 2.75 -20.92
C ASN A 339 23.34 1.31 -20.55
N GLU A 340 22.08 0.95 -20.74
CA GLU A 340 21.58 -0.42 -20.52
C GLU A 340 21.88 -0.91 -19.09
N ILE A 341 21.58 -0.07 -18.09
CA ILE A 341 21.89 -0.34 -16.68
C ILE A 341 20.67 -0.92 -15.97
N PRO A 342 20.77 -2.13 -15.39
CA PRO A 342 19.74 -2.68 -14.52
C PRO A 342 19.54 -1.79 -13.29
N LEU A 343 18.32 -1.33 -13.09
CA LEU A 343 17.97 -0.49 -11.94
C LEU A 343 16.52 -0.74 -11.56
N VAL A 344 16.22 -0.86 -10.26
CA VAL A 344 14.85 -0.92 -9.77
C VAL A 344 14.51 0.37 -9.02
N ILE A 345 13.44 1.02 -9.47
CA ILE A 345 12.87 2.20 -8.80
C ILE A 345 11.51 1.80 -8.26
N THR A 346 11.34 1.76 -6.93
CA THR A 346 10.02 1.58 -6.32
C THR A 346 9.34 2.94 -6.26
N LEU A 347 8.27 3.12 -7.05
CA LEU A 347 7.49 4.35 -7.09
C LEU A 347 6.19 4.18 -6.30
N TYR A 348 6.15 4.74 -5.11
CA TYR A 348 4.97 4.78 -4.26
C TYR A 348 4.12 5.99 -4.61
N GLN A 349 3.02 5.75 -5.31
CA GLN A 349 2.11 6.80 -5.74
C GLN A 349 1.30 7.37 -4.58
N ARG A 350 1.02 8.65 -4.67
CA ARG A 350 0.12 9.41 -3.81
C ARG A 350 -0.61 10.44 -4.66
N SER A 351 -1.70 11.01 -4.13
CA SER A 351 -2.50 11.99 -4.87
C SER A 351 -1.69 13.25 -5.20
N GLY A 352 -1.49 13.52 -6.49
CA GLY A 352 -0.84 14.71 -7.06
C GLY A 352 -1.82 15.84 -7.37
N PRO A 353 -1.41 16.85 -8.20
CA PRO A 353 -0.05 17.12 -8.65
C PRO A 353 0.84 17.82 -7.61
N SER A 354 2.16 17.89 -7.87
CA SER A 354 3.18 18.45 -6.96
C SER A 354 3.15 17.74 -5.60
N THR A 355 3.19 18.44 -4.49
CA THR A 355 3.03 17.84 -3.16
C THR A 355 1.63 17.20 -2.99
N GLY A 356 0.61 17.80 -3.61
CA GLY A 356 -0.76 17.30 -3.64
C GLY A 356 -1.32 16.99 -2.26
N LEU A 357 -1.73 15.75 -2.07
CA LEU A 357 -2.19 15.21 -0.80
C LEU A 357 -1.17 14.16 -0.30
N PRO A 358 -0.09 14.57 0.41
CA PRO A 358 1.12 13.76 0.60
C PRO A 358 0.91 12.45 1.38
N THR A 359 -0.14 12.37 2.17
CA THR A 359 -0.49 11.17 2.94
C THR A 359 -1.73 10.45 2.43
N ARG A 360 -2.17 10.77 1.21
CA ARG A 360 -3.39 10.25 0.61
C ARG A 360 -3.12 9.41 -0.62
N HIS A 361 -4.04 8.49 -0.87
CA HIS A 361 -3.96 7.53 -1.95
C HIS A 361 -4.22 8.17 -3.33
N GLY A 362 -3.53 7.71 -4.37
CA GLY A 362 -3.76 8.03 -5.78
C GLY A 362 -2.99 7.07 -6.68
N GLN A 363 -3.39 6.98 -7.94
CA GLN A 363 -2.73 6.22 -9.01
C GLN A 363 -2.46 7.16 -10.21
N ASP A 364 -1.96 8.36 -9.91
CA ASP A 364 -1.86 9.45 -10.89
C ASP A 364 -0.59 9.36 -11.76
N ASP A 365 0.40 8.53 -11.39
CA ASP A 365 1.74 8.57 -11.95
C ASP A 365 2.03 7.48 -13.00
N MET A 366 1.03 6.65 -13.42
CA MET A 366 1.27 5.54 -14.35
C MET A 366 1.80 6.01 -15.71
N LEU A 367 1.10 6.95 -16.35
CA LEU A 367 1.55 7.48 -17.65
C LEU A 367 2.87 8.25 -17.52
N PHE A 368 3.11 8.90 -16.37
CA PHE A 368 4.39 9.52 -16.09
C PHE A 368 5.49 8.47 -15.97
N ALA A 369 5.29 7.35 -15.28
CA ALA A 369 6.27 6.27 -15.19
C ALA A 369 6.62 5.67 -16.55
N ILE A 370 5.62 5.52 -17.43
CA ILE A 370 5.81 5.00 -18.79
C ILE A 370 6.63 5.99 -19.65
N ASN A 371 6.43 7.30 -19.49
CA ASN A 371 6.99 8.33 -20.38
C ASN A 371 8.07 9.21 -19.72
N ALA A 372 8.46 8.95 -18.48
CA ALA A 372 9.47 9.77 -17.78
C ALA A 372 10.84 9.71 -18.46
N GLY A 373 11.58 10.81 -18.36
CA GLY A 373 12.85 11.00 -19.03
C GLY A 373 12.68 11.64 -20.41
N HIS A 374 13.79 11.83 -21.08
CA HIS A 374 13.83 12.41 -22.42
C HIS A 374 14.45 11.40 -23.41
N GLY A 375 14.04 11.53 -24.69
CA GLY A 375 14.40 10.55 -25.72
C GLY A 375 13.66 9.22 -25.53
N GLU A 376 14.01 8.25 -26.37
CA GLU A 376 13.37 6.94 -26.43
C GLU A 376 14.34 5.86 -25.95
N PHE A 377 13.96 5.15 -24.91
CA PHE A 377 14.73 4.02 -24.36
C PHE A 377 13.79 3.00 -23.72
N PRO A 378 14.13 1.69 -23.75
CA PRO A 378 13.30 0.66 -23.16
C PRO A 378 13.32 0.75 -21.64
N ARG A 379 12.17 0.52 -21.04
CA ARG A 379 11.95 0.36 -19.58
C ARG A 379 10.82 -0.60 -19.33
N ILE A 380 10.78 -1.16 -18.15
CA ILE A 380 9.65 -1.93 -17.67
C ILE A 380 8.90 -1.08 -16.63
N VAL A 381 7.57 -1.03 -16.75
CA VAL A 381 6.68 -0.48 -15.72
C VAL A 381 5.76 -1.59 -15.27
N TYR A 382 5.84 -1.94 -14.00
CA TYR A 382 5.20 -3.11 -13.43
C TYR A 382 4.47 -2.75 -12.13
N ALA A 383 3.20 -3.19 -11.97
CA ALA A 383 2.37 -2.82 -10.84
C ALA A 383 2.01 -4.03 -9.97
N SER A 384 2.02 -3.87 -8.64
CA SER A 384 1.51 -4.86 -7.71
C SER A 384 0.12 -4.50 -7.21
N GLY A 385 -0.78 -5.49 -7.10
CA GLY A 385 -2.16 -5.31 -6.70
C GLY A 385 -2.42 -5.37 -5.19
N ASN A 386 -1.56 -6.06 -4.44
CA ASN A 386 -1.72 -6.29 -3.00
C ASN A 386 -0.38 -6.54 -2.30
N VAL A 387 -0.42 -6.72 -0.98
CA VAL A 387 0.78 -6.90 -0.14
C VAL A 387 1.54 -8.20 -0.47
N SER A 388 0.85 -9.29 -0.79
CA SER A 388 1.49 -10.55 -1.18
C SER A 388 2.17 -10.42 -2.54
N ASP A 389 1.48 -9.78 -3.49
CA ASP A 389 2.05 -9.49 -4.81
C ASP A 389 3.30 -8.62 -4.68
N SER A 390 3.28 -7.60 -3.81
CA SER A 390 4.43 -6.71 -3.64
C SER A 390 5.72 -7.46 -3.23
N PHE A 391 5.61 -8.58 -2.51
CA PHE A 391 6.77 -9.43 -2.19
C PHE A 391 7.30 -10.17 -3.44
N TYR A 392 6.45 -10.93 -4.11
CA TYR A 392 6.86 -11.75 -5.26
C TYR A 392 7.25 -10.89 -6.47
N ASP A 393 6.48 -9.85 -6.75
CA ASP A 393 6.74 -8.95 -7.86
C ASP A 393 8.05 -8.17 -7.65
N THR A 394 8.36 -7.79 -6.41
CA THR A 394 9.67 -7.19 -6.12
C THR A 394 10.81 -8.14 -6.53
N THR A 395 10.69 -9.43 -6.28
CA THR A 395 11.72 -10.38 -6.70
C THR A 395 11.81 -10.51 -8.22
N ARG A 396 10.67 -10.49 -8.91
CA ARG A 396 10.59 -10.54 -10.38
C ARG A 396 11.19 -9.31 -11.05
N VAL A 397 10.84 -8.11 -10.59
CA VAL A 397 11.35 -6.86 -11.20
C VAL A 397 12.87 -6.71 -11.10
N PHE A 398 13.51 -7.30 -10.06
CA PHE A 398 14.98 -7.38 -10.02
C PHE A 398 15.54 -8.35 -11.05
N ASN A 399 14.86 -9.47 -11.30
CA ASN A 399 15.23 -10.39 -12.38
C ASN A 399 15.07 -9.71 -13.73
N TYR A 400 13.93 -9.08 -13.99
CA TYR A 400 13.69 -8.36 -15.25
C TYR A 400 14.73 -7.27 -15.51
N ALA A 401 15.08 -6.49 -14.47
CA ALA A 401 16.14 -5.49 -14.61
C ALA A 401 17.46 -6.11 -15.06
N ASP A 402 17.90 -7.19 -14.43
CA ASP A 402 19.16 -7.87 -14.76
C ASP A 402 19.11 -8.61 -16.11
N GLU A 403 18.00 -9.33 -16.37
CA GLU A 403 17.87 -10.15 -17.59
C GLU A 403 17.75 -9.30 -18.83
N TYR A 404 16.96 -8.23 -18.78
CA TYR A 404 16.72 -7.36 -19.94
C TYR A 404 17.63 -6.12 -19.96
N GLN A 405 18.41 -5.88 -18.91
CA GLN A 405 19.32 -4.73 -18.77
C GLN A 405 18.62 -3.40 -19.06
N VAL A 406 17.50 -3.17 -18.35
CA VAL A 406 16.68 -1.96 -18.45
C VAL A 406 16.33 -1.44 -17.06
N PRO A 407 16.06 -0.14 -16.92
CA PRO A 407 15.41 0.38 -15.73
C PRO A 407 14.01 -0.22 -15.57
N VAL A 408 13.66 -0.63 -14.35
CA VAL A 408 12.33 -1.11 -14.00
C VAL A 408 11.71 -0.18 -12.97
N ILE A 409 10.53 0.37 -13.27
CA ILE A 409 9.73 1.14 -12.35
C ILE A 409 8.67 0.21 -11.76
N HIS A 410 8.80 -0.11 -10.49
CA HIS A 410 7.83 -0.91 -9.74
C HIS A 410 6.81 0.03 -9.11
N LEU A 411 5.60 0.04 -9.66
CA LEU A 411 4.50 0.88 -9.20
C LEU A 411 3.79 0.25 -8.00
N LEU A 412 3.80 0.98 -6.94
CA LEU A 412 3.00 0.76 -5.74
C LEU A 412 2.25 2.07 -5.43
N ASP A 413 1.46 2.06 -4.37
CA ASP A 413 0.81 3.26 -3.89
C ASP A 413 0.72 3.31 -2.36
N LYS A 414 0.29 4.46 -1.84
CA LYS A 414 0.15 4.69 -0.40
C LYS A 414 -0.80 3.69 0.25
N PHE A 415 -1.84 3.23 -0.45
CA PHE A 415 -2.81 2.30 0.11
C PHE A 415 -2.18 0.92 0.37
N ILE A 416 -1.48 0.35 -0.62
CA ILE A 416 -0.72 -0.90 -0.40
C ILE A 416 0.32 -0.70 0.69
N ALA A 417 1.17 0.35 0.60
CA ALA A 417 2.27 0.57 1.52
C ALA A 417 1.85 0.59 3.00
N SER A 418 0.70 1.20 3.30
CA SER A 418 0.21 1.38 4.67
C SER A 418 -0.91 0.43 5.10
N SER A 419 -1.40 -0.45 4.22
CA SER A 419 -2.38 -1.48 4.56
C SER A 419 -1.75 -2.55 5.45
N VAL A 420 -2.56 -3.10 6.37
CA VAL A 420 -2.20 -4.26 7.18
C VAL A 420 -3.12 -5.41 6.80
N THR A 421 -2.58 -6.53 6.40
CA THR A 421 -3.40 -7.66 5.93
C THR A 421 -2.90 -9.00 6.46
N THR A 422 -3.84 -9.91 6.64
CA THR A 422 -3.52 -11.33 6.84
C THR A 422 -3.27 -11.96 5.47
N CYS A 423 -2.09 -12.53 5.28
CA CYS A 423 -1.75 -13.29 4.09
C CYS A 423 -1.05 -14.61 4.45
N LYS A 424 -0.92 -15.51 3.48
CA LYS A 424 -0.08 -16.70 3.64
C LYS A 424 1.36 -16.25 3.86
N ARG A 425 2.10 -17.02 4.66
CA ARG A 425 3.54 -16.79 4.80
C ARG A 425 4.20 -16.76 3.42
N PHE A 426 5.09 -15.80 3.22
CA PHE A 426 5.87 -15.74 1.98
C PHE A 426 6.76 -16.98 1.88
N ASP A 427 6.76 -17.57 0.70
CA ASP A 427 7.48 -18.79 0.39
C ASP A 427 8.70 -18.43 -0.47
N GLU A 428 9.84 -18.29 0.19
CA GLU A 428 11.11 -17.96 -0.46
C GLU A 428 11.59 -19.04 -1.43
N THR A 429 11.11 -20.27 -1.29
CA THR A 429 11.47 -21.38 -2.20
C THR A 429 10.90 -21.20 -3.61
N LYS A 430 9.89 -20.34 -3.76
CA LYS A 430 9.31 -19.96 -5.05
C LYS A 430 10.06 -18.82 -5.75
N VAL A 431 11.07 -18.26 -5.08
CA VAL A 431 11.84 -17.15 -5.63
C VAL A 431 13.05 -17.68 -6.38
N THR A 432 13.18 -17.32 -7.63
CA THR A 432 14.36 -17.58 -8.45
C THR A 432 15.17 -16.30 -8.61
N ILE A 433 16.49 -16.39 -8.51
CA ILE A 433 17.41 -15.29 -8.75
C ILE A 433 18.05 -15.47 -10.13
N ALA A 434 17.64 -14.63 -11.08
CA ALA A 434 18.19 -14.59 -12.43
C ALA A 434 19.03 -13.33 -12.62
N ARG A 435 20.30 -13.50 -13.04
CA ARG A 435 21.25 -12.41 -13.22
C ARG A 435 21.48 -12.07 -14.70
N GLY A 436 20.72 -12.69 -15.59
CA GLY A 436 20.86 -12.51 -17.03
C GLY A 436 22.31 -12.78 -17.52
N LYS A 437 22.78 -11.98 -18.45
CA LYS A 437 24.10 -12.13 -19.06
C LYS A 437 25.23 -11.43 -18.27
N LEU A 438 25.17 -11.41 -16.93
CA LEU A 438 26.23 -10.88 -16.09
C LEU A 438 27.46 -11.81 -16.11
N LEU A 439 28.60 -11.31 -16.54
CA LEU A 439 29.85 -12.06 -16.68
C LEU A 439 30.60 -12.12 -15.34
N ASN A 440 31.17 -13.29 -15.05
CA ASN A 440 32.09 -13.51 -13.92
C ASN A 440 33.56 -13.55 -14.34
N GLU A 441 33.84 -13.85 -15.61
CA GLU A 441 35.16 -13.82 -16.21
C GLU A 441 35.06 -13.42 -17.68
N ILE A 442 36.12 -12.80 -18.21
CA ILE A 442 36.26 -12.46 -19.62
C ILE A 442 37.64 -12.97 -20.07
N LYS A 443 37.63 -13.87 -21.06
CA LYS A 443 38.88 -14.54 -21.54
C LYS A 443 39.52 -13.86 -22.72
N SER A 444 38.82 -12.93 -23.36
CA SER A 444 39.28 -12.20 -24.53
C SER A 444 39.57 -10.75 -24.17
N ASP A 445 40.54 -10.15 -24.77
CA ASP A 445 40.85 -8.71 -24.69
C ASP A 445 39.87 -7.88 -25.56
N ASP A 446 39.04 -8.56 -26.35
CA ASP A 446 38.05 -7.97 -27.27
C ASP A 446 36.65 -8.02 -26.67
N TYR A 447 36.43 -7.28 -25.58
CA TYR A 447 35.13 -7.18 -24.93
C TYR A 447 34.35 -5.96 -25.39
N HIS A 448 33.15 -6.17 -25.92
CA HIS A 448 32.23 -5.14 -26.35
C HIS A 448 31.03 -5.07 -25.41
N ARG A 449 30.93 -4.03 -24.55
CA ARG A 449 29.84 -3.86 -23.59
C ARG A 449 28.48 -3.76 -24.28
N PHE A 450 28.42 -3.17 -25.44
CA PHE A 450 27.18 -2.92 -26.18
C PHE A 450 27.12 -3.74 -27.48
N GLU A 451 27.69 -4.94 -27.46
CA GLU A 451 27.67 -5.88 -28.59
C GLU A 451 26.24 -6.12 -29.11
N HIS A 452 26.11 -6.17 -30.46
CA HIS A 452 24.86 -6.53 -31.10
C HIS A 452 24.60 -8.04 -30.95
N THR A 453 23.44 -8.37 -30.37
CA THR A 453 22.98 -9.75 -30.13
C THR A 453 21.57 -9.93 -30.68
N PRO A 454 21.15 -11.17 -31.03
CA PRO A 454 19.81 -11.40 -31.60
C PRO A 454 18.65 -10.96 -30.69
N ASP A 455 18.84 -10.97 -29.37
CA ASP A 455 17.87 -10.53 -28.36
C ASP A 455 18.09 -9.09 -27.91
N GLY A 456 19.04 -8.36 -28.51
CA GLY A 456 19.38 -6.99 -28.13
C GLY A 456 20.07 -6.83 -26.78
N ILE A 457 20.40 -7.94 -26.08
CA ILE A 457 20.94 -7.94 -24.71
C ILE A 457 22.39 -8.41 -24.73
N SER A 458 23.33 -7.50 -24.53
CA SER A 458 24.77 -7.80 -24.57
C SER A 458 25.23 -8.47 -23.27
N PRO A 459 26.26 -9.32 -23.32
CA PRO A 459 26.97 -9.76 -22.11
C PRO A 459 27.50 -8.57 -21.32
N ARG A 460 27.20 -8.51 -20.01
CA ARG A 460 27.53 -7.37 -19.15
C ARG A 460 28.68 -7.69 -18.20
N SER A 461 29.78 -6.96 -18.30
CA SER A 461 30.83 -6.98 -17.28
C SER A 461 30.42 -6.15 -16.05
N LYS A 462 31.18 -6.24 -15.02
CA LYS A 462 31.10 -5.42 -13.81
C LYS A 462 32.41 -4.67 -13.59
N LEU A 463 32.35 -3.50 -12.98
CA LEU A 463 33.57 -2.71 -12.68
C LEU A 463 34.57 -3.55 -11.89
N GLY A 464 35.82 -3.52 -12.31
CA GLY A 464 36.93 -4.27 -11.73
C GLY A 464 37.12 -5.70 -12.27
N LEU A 465 36.29 -6.13 -13.23
CA LEU A 465 36.51 -7.42 -13.91
C LEU A 465 37.66 -7.28 -14.91
N GLU A 466 38.65 -8.19 -14.83
CA GLU A 466 39.78 -8.22 -15.78
C GLU A 466 39.26 -8.40 -17.21
N ASN A 467 39.85 -7.69 -18.16
CA ASN A 467 39.44 -7.61 -19.57
C ASN A 467 38.03 -7.08 -19.82
N GLY A 468 37.35 -6.57 -18.80
CA GLY A 468 35.95 -6.11 -18.87
C GLY A 468 35.81 -4.59 -18.84
N ILE A 469 36.82 -3.85 -19.26
CA ILE A 469 36.81 -2.38 -19.29
C ILE A 469 35.94 -1.91 -20.47
N PHE A 470 35.11 -0.91 -20.23
CA PHE A 470 34.25 -0.28 -21.24
C PHE A 470 34.02 1.19 -20.89
N TRP A 471 33.54 1.96 -21.86
CA TRP A 471 33.18 3.36 -21.67
C TRP A 471 31.67 3.49 -21.39
N ASN A 472 31.34 4.39 -20.50
CA ASN A 472 29.97 4.84 -20.27
C ASN A 472 29.90 6.35 -20.48
N THR A 473 28.97 6.78 -21.31
CA THR A 473 28.80 8.21 -21.64
C THR A 473 27.30 8.55 -21.68
N GLY A 474 26.97 9.83 -21.66
CA GLY A 474 25.61 10.33 -21.90
C GLY A 474 25.27 10.49 -23.37
N ASP A 475 26.25 10.32 -24.24
CA ASP A 475 26.12 10.44 -25.70
C ASP A 475 25.80 9.07 -26.32
N GLU A 476 25.38 9.07 -27.59
CA GLU A 476 25.31 7.84 -28.36
C GLU A 476 26.71 7.25 -28.58
N SER A 477 26.80 5.94 -28.60
CA SER A 477 28.08 5.25 -28.59
C SER A 477 28.11 4.01 -29.50
N ASP A 478 29.30 3.58 -29.85
CA ASP A 478 29.57 2.32 -30.52
C ASP A 478 29.47 1.11 -29.54
N THR A 479 29.80 -0.08 -30.02
CA THR A 479 29.78 -1.31 -29.24
C THR A 479 30.78 -1.32 -28.06
N LEU A 480 31.80 -0.50 -28.06
CA LEU A 480 32.79 -0.32 -26.99
C LEU A 480 32.37 0.76 -25.97
N GLY A 481 31.40 1.58 -26.33
CA GLY A 481 30.94 2.73 -25.54
C GLY A 481 31.66 4.04 -25.93
N HIS A 482 32.45 4.05 -27.04
CA HIS A 482 33.05 5.29 -27.54
C HIS A 482 31.98 6.14 -28.23
N ILE A 483 32.01 7.44 -27.97
CA ILE A 483 31.06 8.42 -28.54
C ILE A 483 31.07 8.32 -30.07
N SER A 484 29.88 8.26 -30.66
CA SER A 484 29.68 8.22 -32.10
C SER A 484 28.48 9.08 -32.50
N GLU A 485 28.71 9.97 -33.48
CA GLU A 485 27.66 10.74 -34.16
C GLU A 485 27.33 10.15 -35.55
N ASP A 486 27.86 8.96 -35.87
CA ASP A 486 27.56 8.26 -37.11
C ASP A 486 26.10 7.85 -37.17
N PRO A 487 25.32 8.24 -38.21
CA PRO A 487 23.91 7.93 -38.31
C PRO A 487 23.61 6.43 -38.43
N VAL A 488 24.56 5.62 -38.95
CA VAL A 488 24.38 4.16 -39.03
C VAL A 488 24.51 3.55 -37.66
N VAL A 489 25.53 3.92 -36.88
CA VAL A 489 25.71 3.50 -35.48
C VAL A 489 24.49 3.89 -34.66
N ARG A 490 23.95 5.10 -34.84
CA ARG A 490 22.75 5.57 -34.15
C ARG A 490 21.54 4.68 -34.45
N ILE A 491 21.29 4.32 -35.70
CA ILE A 491 20.20 3.43 -36.11
C ILE A 491 20.36 2.06 -35.46
N GLU A 492 21.53 1.45 -35.61
CA GLU A 492 21.83 0.11 -35.09
C GLU A 492 21.66 0.03 -33.56
N MET A 493 22.15 1.03 -32.82
CA MET A 493 22.01 1.07 -31.35
C MET A 493 20.60 1.35 -30.89
N MET A 494 19.83 2.17 -31.60
CA MET A 494 18.42 2.37 -31.31
C MET A 494 17.61 1.07 -31.54
N ASP A 495 17.81 0.43 -32.70
CA ASP A 495 17.14 -0.84 -33.01
C ASP A 495 17.48 -1.92 -31.97
N LYS A 496 18.78 -2.02 -31.62
CA LYS A 496 19.24 -2.92 -30.55
C LYS A 496 18.52 -2.69 -29.23
N ARG A 497 18.40 -1.44 -28.78
CA ARG A 497 17.74 -1.12 -27.52
C ARG A 497 16.24 -1.33 -27.60
N GLN A 498 15.57 -0.89 -28.68
CA GLN A 498 14.10 -0.95 -28.79
C GLN A 498 13.57 -2.36 -29.01
N SER A 499 14.31 -3.22 -29.74
CA SER A 499 13.92 -4.63 -29.96
C SER A 499 13.73 -5.43 -28.66
N ARG A 500 14.29 -4.96 -27.52
CA ARG A 500 14.08 -5.57 -26.21
C ARG A 500 12.62 -5.52 -25.76
N LEU A 501 11.84 -4.51 -26.18
CA LEU A 501 10.45 -4.39 -25.75
C LEU A 501 9.61 -5.58 -26.26
N ASP A 502 9.82 -5.99 -27.50
CA ASP A 502 9.18 -7.19 -28.05
C ASP A 502 9.70 -8.45 -27.36
N TYR A 503 11.02 -8.54 -27.17
CA TYR A 503 11.64 -9.67 -26.47
C TYR A 503 11.13 -9.83 -25.02
N ILE A 504 10.89 -8.73 -24.31
CA ILE A 504 10.31 -8.70 -22.96
C ILE A 504 8.91 -9.30 -22.99
N LEU A 505 8.04 -8.88 -23.92
CA LEU A 505 6.67 -9.39 -24.05
C LEU A 505 6.63 -10.88 -24.35
N GLU A 506 7.57 -11.37 -25.15
CA GLU A 506 7.66 -12.79 -25.52
C GLU A 506 8.19 -13.68 -24.40
N ASN A 507 8.97 -13.14 -23.46
CA ASN A 507 9.72 -13.94 -22.48
C ASN A 507 9.23 -13.77 -21.03
N ILE A 508 8.49 -12.72 -20.68
CA ILE A 508 7.77 -12.66 -19.41
C ILE A 508 6.55 -13.59 -19.49
N PRO A 509 6.34 -14.50 -18.51
CA PRO A 509 5.18 -15.39 -18.49
C PRO A 509 3.85 -14.64 -18.57
N ASP A 510 2.87 -15.18 -19.29
CA ASP A 510 1.56 -14.56 -19.51
C ASP A 510 0.87 -14.15 -18.20
N ASP A 511 0.92 -15.01 -17.19
CA ASP A 511 0.32 -14.79 -15.86
C ASP A 511 1.10 -13.78 -14.98
N GLU A 512 2.29 -13.37 -15.41
CA GLU A 512 3.04 -12.26 -14.84
C GLU A 512 2.78 -10.93 -15.57
N GLN A 513 2.22 -10.98 -16.79
CA GLN A 513 1.84 -9.78 -17.54
C GLN A 513 0.42 -9.33 -17.23
N ILE A 514 -0.55 -10.25 -17.25
CA ILE A 514 -1.95 -10.02 -16.88
C ILE A 514 -2.48 -11.17 -16.03
N ILE A 515 -3.46 -10.89 -15.17
CA ILE A 515 -4.17 -11.90 -14.40
C ILE A 515 -5.66 -11.82 -14.73
N LYS A 516 -6.22 -12.92 -15.24
CA LYS A 516 -7.66 -13.06 -15.42
C LYS A 516 -8.28 -13.70 -14.19
N HIS A 517 -8.89 -12.90 -13.34
CA HIS A 517 -9.52 -13.34 -12.08
C HIS A 517 -10.86 -14.02 -12.30
N SER A 518 -11.65 -13.54 -13.26
CA SER A 518 -12.98 -14.08 -13.59
C SER A 518 -13.37 -13.78 -15.04
N ASP A 519 -14.34 -14.55 -15.55
CA ASP A 519 -14.94 -14.36 -16.88
C ASP A 519 -16.33 -13.71 -16.76
N GLY A 520 -16.71 -12.86 -17.76
CA GLY A 520 -18.03 -12.27 -17.85
C GLY A 520 -18.23 -11.46 -19.12
N ASP A 521 -19.49 -11.33 -19.57
CA ASP A 521 -19.88 -10.46 -20.69
C ASP A 521 -19.62 -8.97 -20.37
N VAL A 522 -19.71 -8.60 -19.09
CA VAL A 522 -19.25 -7.33 -18.52
C VAL A 522 -17.93 -7.62 -17.84
N CYS A 523 -16.87 -6.92 -18.20
CA CYS A 523 -15.54 -7.16 -17.70
C CYS A 523 -14.91 -5.86 -17.15
N VAL A 524 -14.43 -5.94 -15.94
CA VAL A 524 -13.60 -4.89 -15.32
C VAL A 524 -12.16 -5.08 -15.77
N ILE A 525 -11.51 -3.99 -16.13
CA ILE A 525 -10.06 -3.89 -16.28
C ILE A 525 -9.52 -2.95 -15.23
N SER A 526 -8.38 -3.28 -14.65
CA SER A 526 -7.74 -2.43 -13.64
C SER A 526 -6.29 -2.84 -13.42
N TRP A 527 -5.59 -2.13 -12.54
CA TRP A 527 -4.22 -2.38 -12.13
C TRP A 527 -3.98 -1.92 -10.69
N GLY A 528 -2.91 -2.42 -10.06
CA GLY A 528 -2.48 -1.96 -8.74
C GLY A 528 -3.53 -2.18 -7.64
N SER A 529 -3.58 -1.30 -6.67
CA SER A 529 -4.35 -1.47 -5.43
C SER A 529 -5.87 -1.48 -5.58
N ALA A 530 -6.41 -1.15 -6.74
CA ALA A 530 -7.83 -1.31 -7.03
C ALA A 530 -8.26 -2.79 -7.08
N GLN A 531 -7.31 -3.73 -7.27
CA GLN A 531 -7.53 -5.17 -7.29
C GLN A 531 -8.38 -5.65 -6.11
N GLY A 532 -7.99 -5.35 -4.89
CA GLY A 532 -8.66 -5.85 -3.67
C GLY A 532 -10.12 -5.46 -3.59
N PRO A 533 -10.46 -4.16 -3.66
CA PRO A 533 -11.85 -3.69 -3.68
C PRO A 533 -12.69 -4.28 -4.81
N ILE A 534 -12.11 -4.47 -6.01
CA ILE A 534 -12.80 -5.07 -7.16
C ILE A 534 -13.16 -6.54 -6.87
N ILE A 535 -12.20 -7.33 -6.38
CA ILE A 535 -12.44 -8.75 -6.04
C ILE A 535 -13.56 -8.89 -5.01
N ASP A 536 -13.52 -8.09 -3.94
CA ASP A 536 -14.56 -8.14 -2.89
C ASP A 536 -15.93 -7.69 -3.44
N ALA A 537 -15.99 -6.64 -4.29
CA ALA A 537 -17.22 -6.17 -4.90
C ALA A 537 -17.84 -7.19 -5.87
N ILE A 538 -17.01 -7.84 -6.70
CA ILE A 538 -17.47 -8.90 -7.62
C ILE A 538 -18.07 -10.06 -6.81
N LYS A 539 -17.42 -10.45 -5.70
CA LYS A 539 -17.95 -11.49 -4.81
C LYS A 539 -19.31 -11.12 -4.21
N MET A 540 -19.53 -9.83 -3.91
CA MET A 540 -20.84 -9.35 -3.45
C MET A 540 -21.89 -9.45 -4.58
N LEU A 541 -21.54 -9.08 -5.80
CA LEU A 541 -22.41 -9.18 -6.99
C LEU A 541 -22.75 -10.63 -7.34
N GLU A 542 -21.82 -11.56 -7.20
CA GLU A 542 -22.06 -12.99 -7.39
C GLU A 542 -23.14 -13.53 -6.43
N ASN A 543 -23.19 -13.04 -5.18
CA ASN A 543 -24.25 -13.39 -4.23
C ASN A 543 -25.64 -12.89 -4.68
N ASP A 544 -25.68 -11.81 -5.50
CA ASP A 544 -26.90 -11.31 -6.14
C ASP A 544 -27.20 -12.00 -7.49
N GLY A 545 -26.39 -12.98 -7.91
CA GLY A 545 -26.51 -13.68 -9.18
C GLY A 545 -25.96 -12.91 -10.38
N ILE A 546 -25.20 -11.83 -10.17
CA ILE A 546 -24.59 -11.02 -11.21
C ILE A 546 -23.14 -11.48 -11.42
N LYS A 547 -22.83 -11.88 -12.66
CA LYS A 547 -21.49 -12.34 -13.03
C LYS A 547 -20.73 -11.24 -13.76
N ILE A 548 -19.56 -10.87 -13.25
CA ILE A 548 -18.65 -9.88 -13.84
C ILE A 548 -17.26 -10.49 -14.02
N GLY A 549 -16.65 -10.26 -15.18
CA GLY A 549 -15.26 -10.60 -15.46
C GLY A 549 -14.31 -9.56 -14.84
N PHE A 550 -13.08 -10.00 -14.52
CA PHE A 550 -12.03 -9.09 -14.08
C PHE A 550 -10.68 -9.49 -14.66
N VAL A 551 -10.03 -8.55 -15.32
CA VAL A 551 -8.65 -8.65 -15.83
C VAL A 551 -7.80 -7.58 -15.17
N GLU A 552 -6.79 -8.02 -14.45
CA GLU A 552 -5.77 -7.17 -13.85
C GLU A 552 -4.55 -7.10 -14.77
N ILE A 553 -4.04 -5.90 -15.03
CA ILE A 553 -2.85 -5.67 -15.83
C ILE A 553 -1.70 -5.37 -14.88
N LYS A 554 -0.67 -6.21 -14.90
CA LYS A 554 0.54 -6.04 -14.06
C LYS A 554 1.67 -5.39 -14.83
N LEU A 555 1.92 -5.83 -16.07
CA LEU A 555 2.92 -5.24 -16.96
C LEU A 555 2.27 -4.08 -17.74
N LEU A 556 2.63 -2.86 -17.40
CA LEU A 556 2.08 -1.65 -18.00
C LEU A 556 2.93 -1.11 -19.16
N ASN A 557 4.22 -1.45 -19.16
CA ASN A 557 5.14 -1.17 -20.25
C ASN A 557 6.28 -2.22 -20.28
N PRO A 558 6.56 -2.88 -21.43
CA PRO A 558 5.77 -2.82 -22.67
C PRO A 558 4.34 -3.36 -22.45
N PHE A 559 3.38 -2.84 -23.20
CA PHE A 559 1.97 -3.14 -22.97
C PHE A 559 1.57 -4.48 -23.61
N PRO A 560 0.99 -5.45 -22.86
CA PRO A 560 0.66 -6.80 -23.31
C PRO A 560 -0.64 -6.84 -24.13
N LYS A 561 -0.65 -6.14 -25.27
CA LYS A 561 -1.86 -5.91 -26.09
C LYS A 561 -2.53 -7.21 -26.54
N ASP A 562 -1.75 -8.18 -27.03
CA ASP A 562 -2.28 -9.43 -27.60
C ASP A 562 -2.93 -10.32 -26.52
N LEU A 563 -2.33 -10.35 -25.32
CA LEU A 563 -2.91 -11.06 -24.16
C LEU A 563 -4.19 -10.40 -23.69
N LEU A 564 -4.23 -9.07 -23.64
CA LEU A 564 -5.43 -8.33 -23.23
C LEU A 564 -6.56 -8.50 -24.26
N GLU A 565 -6.25 -8.39 -25.56
CA GLU A 565 -7.23 -8.61 -26.63
C GLU A 565 -7.83 -10.02 -26.54
N LYS A 566 -7.01 -11.04 -26.34
CA LYS A 566 -7.44 -12.42 -26.13
C LYS A 566 -8.29 -12.56 -24.86
N ALA A 567 -7.91 -11.91 -23.76
CA ALA A 567 -8.65 -11.96 -22.49
C ALA A 567 -10.04 -11.33 -22.61
N LEU A 568 -10.20 -10.28 -23.43
CA LEU A 568 -11.42 -9.53 -23.65
C LEU A 568 -12.27 -10.04 -24.84
N SER A 569 -11.83 -11.06 -25.57
CA SER A 569 -12.46 -11.54 -26.83
C SER A 569 -13.95 -11.86 -26.74
N ASN A 570 -14.45 -12.24 -25.57
CA ASN A 570 -15.87 -12.56 -25.32
C ASN A 570 -16.59 -11.47 -24.52
N THR A 571 -15.94 -10.34 -24.27
CA THR A 571 -16.48 -9.22 -23.48
C THR A 571 -17.33 -8.32 -24.36
N LYS A 572 -18.50 -7.92 -23.85
CA LYS A 572 -19.42 -7.00 -24.53
C LYS A 572 -19.34 -5.58 -23.95
N THR A 573 -19.00 -5.48 -22.67
CA THR A 573 -18.89 -4.20 -21.95
C THR A 573 -17.60 -4.19 -21.16
N ILE A 574 -16.79 -3.17 -21.36
CA ILE A 574 -15.51 -2.97 -20.68
C ILE A 574 -15.65 -1.81 -19.70
N ILE A 575 -15.26 -2.04 -18.45
CA ILE A 575 -15.29 -1.05 -17.37
C ILE A 575 -13.86 -0.83 -16.90
N ASP A 576 -13.37 0.40 -17.00
CA ASP A 576 -12.07 0.80 -16.44
C ASP A 576 -12.25 1.35 -15.01
N ILE A 577 -11.53 0.78 -14.05
CA ILE A 577 -11.58 1.17 -12.63
C ILE A 577 -10.20 1.63 -12.16
N GLU A 578 -10.06 2.93 -11.80
CA GLU A 578 -8.77 3.50 -11.42
C GLU A 578 -8.89 4.58 -10.33
N ALA A 579 -7.83 4.71 -9.51
CA ALA A 579 -7.73 5.77 -8.50
C ALA A 579 -7.02 7.03 -9.04
N ASN A 580 -7.48 7.53 -10.21
CA ASN A 580 -7.01 8.79 -10.81
C ASN A 580 -8.16 9.53 -11.52
N TYR A 581 -7.90 10.75 -12.01
CA TYR A 581 -8.93 11.58 -12.64
C TYR A 581 -9.23 11.14 -14.08
N THR A 582 -8.24 10.78 -14.88
CA THR A 582 -8.35 10.69 -16.34
C THR A 582 -8.71 9.31 -16.89
N GLY A 583 -8.57 8.23 -16.09
CA GLY A 583 -8.64 6.85 -16.61
C GLY A 583 -7.40 6.57 -17.46
N GLN A 584 -6.22 6.56 -16.80
CA GLN A 584 -4.93 6.43 -17.50
C GLN A 584 -4.77 5.08 -18.19
N LEU A 585 -5.27 3.99 -17.56
CA LEU A 585 -5.27 2.67 -18.18
C LEU A 585 -6.19 2.63 -19.40
N GLY A 586 -7.39 3.20 -19.30
CA GLY A 586 -8.29 3.33 -20.43
C GLY A 586 -7.65 4.10 -21.61
N ALA A 587 -6.86 5.14 -21.32
CA ALA A 587 -6.09 5.86 -22.35
C ALA A 587 -5.00 4.97 -22.98
N LEU A 588 -4.30 4.17 -22.18
CA LEU A 588 -3.26 3.23 -22.65
C LEU A 588 -3.87 2.12 -23.51
N ILE A 589 -5.03 1.59 -23.13
CA ILE A 589 -5.78 0.58 -23.92
C ILE A 589 -6.22 1.17 -25.27
N ARG A 590 -6.75 2.39 -25.26
CA ARG A 590 -7.15 3.07 -26.50
C ARG A 590 -5.96 3.28 -27.43
N GLN A 591 -4.80 3.63 -26.88
CA GLN A 591 -3.57 3.80 -27.67
C GLN A 591 -3.10 2.49 -28.31
N ASN A 592 -3.18 1.36 -27.62
CA ASN A 592 -2.61 0.09 -28.06
C ASN A 592 -3.60 -0.82 -28.81
N LEU A 593 -4.88 -0.83 -28.40
CA LEU A 593 -5.91 -1.71 -28.98
C LEU A 593 -6.96 -0.95 -29.80
N GLN A 594 -6.97 0.39 -29.77
CA GLN A 594 -8.01 1.23 -30.37
C GLN A 594 -9.43 0.93 -29.80
N ILE A 595 -9.50 0.42 -28.57
CA ILE A 595 -10.73 0.17 -27.83
C ILE A 595 -10.87 1.25 -26.76
N ASP A 596 -12.04 1.89 -26.70
CA ASP A 596 -12.37 2.83 -25.61
C ASP A 596 -13.27 2.10 -24.60
N PRO A 597 -12.94 2.03 -23.31
CA PRO A 597 -13.83 1.46 -22.31
C PRO A 597 -15.23 2.07 -22.37
N ASP A 598 -16.27 1.24 -22.19
CA ASP A 598 -17.66 1.69 -22.21
C ASP A 598 -17.96 2.56 -20.98
N TYR A 599 -17.35 2.22 -19.84
CA TYR A 599 -17.51 2.93 -18.58
C TYR A 599 -16.18 3.16 -17.88
N TYR A 600 -16.11 4.28 -17.17
CA TYR A 600 -15.00 4.64 -16.28
C TYR A 600 -15.50 4.82 -14.85
N VAL A 601 -15.02 4.05 -13.92
CA VAL A 601 -15.28 4.22 -12.48
C VAL A 601 -14.00 4.73 -11.84
N VAL A 602 -14.00 5.99 -11.45
CA VAL A 602 -12.79 6.68 -11.00
C VAL A 602 -12.92 7.24 -9.59
N LYS A 603 -11.82 7.28 -8.88
CA LYS A 603 -11.73 7.92 -7.56
C LYS A 603 -10.44 8.74 -7.43
N PHE A 604 -10.58 10.03 -7.18
CA PHE A 604 -9.45 10.97 -7.04
C PHE A 604 -9.58 11.88 -5.82
N THR A 605 -10.30 11.40 -4.81
CA THR A 605 -10.52 12.13 -3.55
C THR A 605 -9.36 12.01 -2.56
N GLY A 606 -8.31 11.27 -2.91
CA GLY A 606 -7.24 10.92 -1.99
C GLY A 606 -7.63 9.80 -1.00
N ARG A 607 -8.79 9.20 -1.18
CA ARG A 607 -9.26 8.07 -0.35
C ARG A 607 -9.28 6.79 -1.17
N PRO A 608 -8.90 5.64 -0.58
CA PRO A 608 -9.00 4.37 -1.28
C PRO A 608 -10.45 4.00 -1.57
N MET A 609 -10.66 3.20 -2.59
CA MET A 609 -11.96 2.62 -2.92
C MET A 609 -12.37 1.61 -1.84
N THR A 610 -13.69 1.53 -1.59
CA THR A 610 -14.27 0.45 -0.79
C THR A 610 -15.02 -0.52 -1.70
N CYS A 611 -15.16 -1.77 -1.28
CA CYS A 611 -15.91 -2.74 -2.08
C CYS A 611 -17.40 -2.39 -2.21
N ASN A 612 -17.99 -1.69 -1.23
CA ASN A 612 -19.39 -1.25 -1.29
C ASN A 612 -19.60 -0.19 -2.39
N GLU A 613 -18.71 0.84 -2.48
CA GLU A 613 -18.81 1.84 -3.55
C GLU A 613 -18.73 1.17 -4.94
N LEU A 614 -17.81 0.21 -5.10
CA LEU A 614 -17.66 -0.50 -6.36
C LEU A 614 -18.85 -1.42 -6.64
N TYR A 615 -19.36 -2.13 -5.64
CA TYR A 615 -20.57 -2.94 -5.78
C TYR A 615 -21.74 -2.10 -6.28
N ASP A 616 -21.99 -0.93 -5.65
CA ASP A 616 -23.08 -0.04 -6.03
C ASP A 616 -22.91 0.51 -7.45
N SER A 617 -21.69 0.94 -7.81
CA SER A 617 -21.37 1.46 -9.13
C SER A 617 -21.49 0.38 -10.21
N LEU A 618 -20.92 -0.79 -10.01
CA LEU A 618 -21.00 -1.92 -10.93
C LEU A 618 -22.46 -2.40 -11.11
N LYS A 619 -23.25 -2.44 -10.04
CA LYS A 619 -24.67 -2.78 -10.09
C LYS A 619 -25.48 -1.79 -10.91
N LYS A 620 -25.20 -0.47 -10.81
CA LYS A 620 -25.81 0.56 -11.67
C LYS A 620 -25.46 0.32 -13.14
N ILE A 621 -24.19 0.03 -13.45
CA ILE A 621 -23.73 -0.21 -14.83
C ILE A 621 -24.45 -1.42 -15.42
N VAL A 622 -24.48 -2.55 -14.72
CA VAL A 622 -25.16 -3.78 -15.20
C VAL A 622 -26.65 -3.55 -15.44
N ASN A 623 -27.29 -2.72 -14.63
CA ASN A 623 -28.70 -2.36 -14.76
C ASN A 623 -28.97 -1.26 -15.82
N GLY A 624 -27.94 -0.74 -16.50
CA GLY A 624 -28.08 0.31 -17.50
C GLY A 624 -28.45 1.69 -16.93
N ASN A 625 -28.17 1.94 -15.64
CA ASN A 625 -28.52 3.17 -14.92
C ASN A 625 -27.30 4.04 -14.58
N ALA A 626 -26.12 3.73 -15.14
CA ALA A 626 -24.90 4.47 -14.88
C ALA A 626 -24.58 5.48 -15.99
N GLU A 627 -23.92 6.56 -15.63
CA GLU A 627 -23.27 7.44 -16.59
C GLU A 627 -21.98 6.79 -17.12
N LYS A 628 -21.50 7.21 -18.31
CA LYS A 628 -20.22 6.70 -18.86
C LYS A 628 -19.05 6.89 -17.89
N ARG A 629 -19.13 7.88 -17.00
CA ARG A 629 -18.12 8.16 -15.98
C ARG A 629 -18.76 8.30 -14.60
N GLU A 630 -18.51 7.35 -13.75
CA GLU A 630 -18.91 7.32 -12.34
C GLU A 630 -17.73 7.78 -11.46
N VAL A 631 -17.98 8.75 -10.57
CA VAL A 631 -16.98 9.27 -9.62
C VAL A 631 -17.33 8.81 -8.22
N LEU A 632 -16.44 8.03 -7.61
CA LEU A 632 -16.60 7.55 -6.24
C LEU A 632 -16.17 8.62 -5.24
N THR A 633 -16.96 8.84 -4.19
CA THR A 633 -16.80 9.99 -3.27
C THR A 633 -16.71 9.64 -1.80
N TYR A 634 -16.95 8.39 -1.40
CA TYR A 634 -16.95 8.01 0.01
C TYR A 634 -15.56 8.17 0.67
N GLY A 635 -15.56 8.65 1.90
CA GLY A 635 -14.42 8.74 2.80
C GLY A 635 -14.31 10.10 3.50
N ALA A 636 -13.85 10.06 4.76
CA ALA A 636 -13.64 11.24 5.61
C ALA A 636 -12.24 11.84 5.43
#